data_bea248e2a32efa0d5373ca868e4919a7
#
_entry.id   bea248e2a32efa0d5373ca868e4919a7
#
_cell.length_a   1.000
_cell.length_b   1.000
_cell.length_c   1.000
_cell.angle_alpha   90.00
_cell.angle_beta   90.00
_cell.angle_gamma   90.00
#
_symmetry.space_group_name_H-M   'P 1'
#
loop_
_entity.id
_entity.type
_entity.pdbx_description
1 polymer ?
#
loop_
_entity_poly.entity_id
_entity_poly.type
_entity_poly.pdbx_seq_one_letter_code
_entity_poly.pdbx_strand_id
1 'polypeptide(L)'
;MEDIRRFLHTLYGLFEKGTRIRGILGCFLGGLFLNILIELMDRKSFSAVLVLLESHPLAFLENVLILTFSLSLCLFSKRRWFFGILIGTVWLGLGIANLYVLSYRVSPLSAIDFAILQLDWSFIGIYMSVPAFILLVIAVILLLAGLVMLFKKCPKSPVHRLFNTAVSVILLCACIVIPYLPTSLGFGENTYTDVIRLTENYGFAYTFTRSLVDTGIDRPEDYSARRVRAIAAEVLRTKDKAPEDVPNIIFLQLESFFDVNRLKDVTFSENPVPYFEELKETCPSGYFTAPSVGAGTANTEFEVITQMNVHDFGTGEYPYKTILQETPCESIAYDLKKLGLASHVIHNNTATFYDRNIVFPKLGFDSFTTLEYMNHVETNEIGWAKDKILTKEIVRALSETEERDLIYTISVQPHGAYPEESETADIKVLSGIEDPALRGQMEYYATQIHEVDEFLRTLTDVLTTWEEPTVLVLYGDHMPSLEISKDMLDLSAGGLFETEYVIWSNCGVGGADRNVKAYQLSSRVLELLDINVGTLTKFHQLNPWRGAYETELRTLQYDMLYGDRVVYHGEQPFEETDMRFGTRDITVNTAYVRNDMLMVRGKNFTPYSVIYVDGNAKETTFLSEYAVTCAADGIEKGDRVTVRQVAEDGTELSEAIADPYGD
;
A
#
# COMPACT_ATOMS: atom_id res chain seq x y z
N MET A 1 41.33 -14.85 20.88
CA MET A 1 40.31 -15.28 21.88
C MET A 1 40.54 -14.68 23.26
N GLU A 2 41.77 -14.57 23.70
CA GLU A 2 42.11 -14.00 25.01
C GLU A 2 41.86 -12.49 25.07
N ASP A 3 42.12 -11.76 23.99
CA ASP A 3 41.89 -10.30 23.89
C ASP A 3 40.40 -9.97 23.86
N ILE A 4 39.58 -10.78 23.17
CA ILE A 4 38.12 -10.64 23.19
C ILE A 4 37.56 -10.94 24.60
N ARG A 5 38.18 -11.93 25.28
CA ARG A 5 37.80 -12.26 26.66
C ARG A 5 38.19 -11.16 27.65
N ARG A 6 39.35 -10.52 27.44
CA ARG A 6 39.81 -9.36 28.22
C ARG A 6 38.91 -8.14 27.95
N PHE A 7 38.58 -7.86 26.70
CA PHE A 7 37.69 -6.76 26.32
C PHE A 7 36.31 -6.93 26.94
N LEU A 8 35.72 -8.12 26.80
CA LEU A 8 34.43 -8.47 27.43
C LEU A 8 34.49 -8.42 28.95
N HIS A 9 35.62 -8.82 29.57
CA HIS A 9 35.82 -8.74 31.02
C HIS A 9 35.98 -7.31 31.49
N THR A 10 36.60 -6.45 30.71
CA THR A 10 36.75 -5.00 30.99
C THR A 10 35.43 -4.29 30.88
N LEU A 11 34.66 -4.53 29.78
CA LEU A 11 33.27 -4.06 29.62
C LEU A 11 32.38 -4.56 30.78
N TYR A 12 32.47 -5.84 31.11
CA TYR A 12 31.74 -6.43 32.23
C TYR A 12 32.09 -5.74 33.56
N GLY A 13 33.37 -5.48 33.82
CA GLY A 13 33.82 -4.78 35.04
C GLY A 13 33.38 -3.32 35.14
N LEU A 14 33.27 -2.63 34.01
CA LEU A 14 32.70 -1.27 33.95
C LEU A 14 31.22 -1.21 34.34
N PHE A 15 30.45 -2.25 33.97
CA PHE A 15 29.00 -2.31 34.23
C PHE A 15 28.64 -2.95 35.58
N GLU A 16 29.45 -3.87 36.13
CA GLU A 16 29.11 -4.65 37.32
C GLU A 16 29.54 -4.02 38.63
N LYS A 17 30.66 -3.33 38.66
CA LYS A 17 31.18 -2.62 39.88
C LYS A 17 30.56 -1.24 40.08
N GLY A 18 29.53 -0.92 39.34
CA GLY A 18 29.08 0.43 39.25
C GLY A 18 27.90 0.78 40.12
N THR A 19 27.96 2.00 40.55
CA THR A 19 26.85 2.82 40.98
C THR A 19 25.70 2.72 39.95
N ARG A 20 24.47 2.99 40.39
CA ARG A 20 23.22 3.05 39.61
C ARG A 20 23.40 3.84 38.29
N ILE A 21 24.23 4.90 38.31
CA ILE A 21 24.57 5.78 37.20
C ILE A 21 25.30 5.03 36.05
N ARG A 22 26.17 4.06 36.35
CA ARG A 22 26.91 3.33 35.32
C ARG A 22 26.02 2.41 34.47
N GLY A 23 24.94 1.87 35.05
CA GLY A 23 23.94 1.06 34.33
C GLY A 23 23.24 1.89 33.26
N ILE A 24 22.85 3.12 33.63
CA ILE A 24 22.19 4.06 32.71
C ILE A 24 23.14 4.58 31.65
N LEU A 25 24.36 4.94 32.05
CA LEU A 25 25.41 5.35 31.08
C LEU A 25 25.66 4.22 30.07
N GLY A 26 25.65 2.98 30.50
CA GLY A 26 25.76 1.84 29.59
C GLY A 26 24.58 1.69 28.62
N CYS A 27 23.35 1.95 29.07
CA CYS A 27 22.19 1.99 28.19
C CYS A 27 22.30 3.16 27.19
N PHE A 28 22.76 4.34 27.63
CA PHE A 28 22.96 5.48 26.76
C PHE A 28 24.02 5.23 25.69
N LEU A 29 25.20 4.71 26.09
CA LEU A 29 26.27 4.37 25.13
C LEU A 29 25.83 3.25 24.18
N GLY A 30 25.04 2.26 24.67
CA GLY A 30 24.45 1.23 23.87
C GLY A 30 23.42 1.80 22.86
N GLY A 31 22.57 2.74 23.31
CA GLY A 31 21.60 3.44 22.48
C GLY A 31 22.27 4.27 21.39
N LEU A 32 23.32 5.02 21.76
CA LEU A 32 24.11 5.79 20.80
C LEU A 32 24.76 4.88 19.73
N PHE A 33 25.36 3.77 20.16
CA PHE A 33 25.99 2.80 19.25
C PHE A 33 24.96 2.17 18.30
N LEU A 34 23.81 1.74 18.83
CA LEU A 34 22.72 1.18 18.02
C LEU A 34 22.18 2.22 17.03
N ASN A 35 21.98 3.47 17.47
CA ASN A 35 21.50 4.53 16.59
C ASN A 35 22.45 4.75 15.40
N ILE A 36 23.75 4.85 15.66
CA ILE A 36 24.75 5.01 14.58
C ILE A 36 24.70 3.83 13.61
N LEU A 37 24.57 2.60 14.11
CA LEU A 37 24.49 1.41 13.24
C LEU A 37 23.20 1.39 12.41
N ILE A 38 22.07 1.70 13.01
CA ILE A 38 20.77 1.71 12.34
C ILE A 38 20.73 2.80 11.27
N GLU A 39 21.15 4.03 11.63
CA GLU A 39 21.22 5.14 10.67
C GLU A 39 22.23 4.88 9.53
N LEU A 40 23.32 4.16 9.82
CA LEU A 40 24.26 3.76 8.77
C LEU A 40 23.66 2.74 7.81
N MET A 41 22.83 1.80 8.29
CA MET A 41 22.08 0.86 7.45
C MET A 41 21.02 1.57 6.61
N ASP A 42 20.26 2.49 7.23
CA ASP A 42 19.21 3.26 6.58
C ASP A 42 19.76 4.15 5.46
N ARG A 43 20.81 4.93 5.76
CA ARG A 43 21.37 5.93 4.85
C ARG A 43 22.47 5.40 3.93
N LYS A 44 22.92 4.18 4.10
CA LYS A 44 24.03 3.53 3.36
C LYS A 44 25.32 4.37 3.30
N SER A 45 25.43 5.46 4.10
CA SER A 45 26.53 6.44 4.06
C SER A 45 26.83 7.04 5.43
N PHE A 46 28.09 6.99 5.84
CA PHE A 46 28.53 7.63 7.09
C PHE A 46 28.45 9.17 7.04
N SER A 47 28.70 9.77 5.86
CA SER A 47 28.53 11.21 5.66
C SER A 47 27.10 11.66 5.86
N ALA A 48 26.12 10.88 5.40
CA ALA A 48 24.70 11.18 5.58
C ALA A 48 24.27 11.10 7.05
N VAL A 49 24.85 10.19 7.83
CA VAL A 49 24.65 10.16 9.31
C VAL A 49 25.18 11.40 9.97
N LEU A 50 26.36 11.93 9.53
CA LEU A 50 26.91 13.19 10.05
C LEU A 50 26.04 14.39 9.67
N VAL A 51 25.49 14.42 8.46
CA VAL A 51 24.55 15.47 8.03
C VAL A 51 23.28 15.46 8.92
N LEU A 52 22.72 14.30 9.26
CA LEU A 52 21.60 14.24 10.22
C LEU A 52 21.99 14.83 11.58
N LEU A 53 23.20 14.49 12.09
CA LEU A 53 23.66 15.01 13.37
C LEU A 53 23.87 16.52 13.33
N GLU A 54 24.38 17.07 12.24
CA GLU A 54 24.67 18.51 12.08
C GLU A 54 23.39 19.33 11.81
N SER A 55 22.52 18.85 10.95
CA SER A 55 21.31 19.56 10.53
C SER A 55 20.14 19.40 11.53
N HIS A 56 20.01 18.21 12.14
CA HIS A 56 18.92 17.85 13.05
C HIS A 56 19.43 17.22 14.37
N PRO A 57 20.25 17.92 15.17
CA PRO A 57 20.92 17.37 16.37
C PRO A 57 19.92 16.87 17.43
N LEU A 58 18.78 17.54 17.57
CA LEU A 58 17.73 17.12 18.52
C LEU A 58 17.04 15.84 18.06
N ALA A 59 16.80 15.68 16.76
CA ALA A 59 16.23 14.46 16.20
C ALA A 59 17.20 13.28 16.39
N PHE A 60 18.49 13.48 16.12
CA PHE A 60 19.50 12.47 16.41
C PHE A 60 19.53 12.08 17.90
N LEU A 61 19.46 13.08 18.81
CA LEU A 61 19.37 12.83 20.25
C LEU A 61 18.09 12.07 20.62
N GLU A 62 16.97 12.38 20.01
CA GLU A 62 15.69 11.71 20.25
C GLU A 62 15.78 10.22 19.91
N ASN A 63 16.34 9.85 18.76
CA ASN A 63 16.59 8.45 18.42
C ASN A 63 17.45 7.75 19.47
N VAL A 64 18.55 8.40 19.92
CA VAL A 64 19.40 7.88 20.99
C VAL A 64 18.61 7.69 22.29
N LEU A 65 17.70 8.61 22.63
CA LEU A 65 16.89 8.52 23.85
C LEU A 65 15.82 7.40 23.77
N ILE A 66 15.17 7.22 22.63
CA ILE A 66 14.25 6.11 22.40
C ILE A 66 14.95 4.77 22.58
N LEU A 67 16.12 4.60 21.96
CA LEU A 67 16.92 3.38 22.11
C LEU A 67 17.44 3.21 23.54
N THR A 68 17.83 4.30 24.22
CA THR A 68 18.25 4.30 25.62
C THR A 68 17.10 3.93 26.55
N PHE A 69 15.92 4.49 26.32
CA PHE A 69 14.72 4.13 27.07
C PHE A 69 14.42 2.63 26.94
N SER A 70 14.38 2.11 25.69
CA SER A 70 14.16 0.69 25.43
C SER A 70 15.18 -0.18 26.17
N LEU A 71 16.46 0.14 26.04
CA LEU A 71 17.55 -0.57 26.71
C LEU A 71 17.46 -0.46 28.23
N SER A 72 16.97 0.66 28.81
CA SER A 72 16.82 0.85 30.24
C SER A 72 15.89 -0.17 30.89
N LEU A 73 14.97 -0.74 30.13
CA LEU A 73 14.05 -1.81 30.57
C LEU A 73 14.80 -3.06 31.03
N CYS A 74 16.01 -3.31 30.51
CA CYS A 74 16.86 -4.41 30.98
C CYS A 74 17.26 -4.29 32.45
N LEU A 75 17.30 -3.07 33.01
CA LEU A 75 17.70 -2.78 34.38
C LEU A 75 16.67 -3.28 35.42
N PHE A 76 15.43 -3.59 34.99
CA PHE A 76 14.41 -4.20 35.84
C PHE A 76 14.60 -5.71 35.99
N SER A 77 15.47 -6.34 35.23
CA SER A 77 15.78 -7.76 35.31
C SER A 77 17.09 -8.01 36.08
N LYS A 78 17.08 -9.11 36.86
CA LYS A 78 18.34 -9.63 37.41
C LYS A 78 19.32 -10.07 36.35
N ARG A 79 18.85 -10.45 35.17
CA ARG A 79 19.67 -10.86 33.99
C ARG A 79 19.79 -9.71 32.98
N ARG A 80 20.14 -8.52 33.43
CA ARG A 80 20.15 -7.30 32.63
C ARG A 80 20.93 -7.41 31.31
N TRP A 81 22.05 -8.12 31.30
CA TRP A 81 22.84 -8.35 30.09
C TRP A 81 22.07 -9.12 29.03
N PHE A 82 21.36 -10.18 29.43
CA PHE A 82 20.51 -10.94 28.49
C PHE A 82 19.42 -10.03 27.88
N PHE A 83 18.69 -9.31 28.72
CA PHE A 83 17.62 -8.46 28.23
C PHE A 83 18.13 -7.25 27.44
N GLY A 84 19.27 -6.68 27.81
CA GLY A 84 19.91 -5.61 27.05
C GLY A 84 20.34 -6.08 25.64
N ILE A 85 20.95 -7.25 25.54
CA ILE A 85 21.32 -7.85 24.25
C ILE A 85 20.06 -8.23 23.45
N LEU A 86 19.03 -8.80 24.09
CA LEU A 86 17.76 -9.14 23.42
C LEU A 86 17.12 -7.88 22.81
N ILE A 87 16.99 -6.80 23.59
CA ILE A 87 16.43 -5.52 23.09
C ILE A 87 17.28 -4.95 21.96
N GLY A 88 18.60 -4.96 22.13
CA GLY A 88 19.52 -4.52 21.07
C GLY A 88 19.43 -5.37 19.81
N THR A 89 19.21 -6.68 19.93
CA THR A 89 19.00 -7.59 18.81
C THR A 89 17.69 -7.28 18.08
N VAL A 90 16.62 -6.94 18.81
CA VAL A 90 15.34 -6.55 18.19
C VAL A 90 15.54 -5.28 17.36
N TRP A 91 16.12 -4.23 17.93
CA TRP A 91 16.38 -2.99 17.19
C TRP A 91 17.31 -3.17 15.98
N LEU A 92 18.36 -3.98 16.14
CA LEU A 92 19.25 -4.31 15.04
C LEU A 92 18.52 -5.12 13.95
N GLY A 93 17.62 -6.03 14.36
CA GLY A 93 16.76 -6.77 13.46
C GLY A 93 15.83 -5.86 12.66
N LEU A 94 15.23 -4.85 13.32
CA LEU A 94 14.43 -3.82 12.65
C LEU A 94 15.26 -3.00 11.67
N GLY A 95 16.49 -2.60 12.04
CA GLY A 95 17.40 -1.90 11.13
C GLY A 95 17.80 -2.74 9.91
N ILE A 96 18.06 -4.04 10.10
CA ILE A 96 18.33 -4.97 8.98
C ILE A 96 17.10 -5.16 8.10
N ALA A 97 15.92 -5.31 8.71
CA ALA A 97 14.66 -5.40 7.96
C ALA A 97 14.41 -4.13 7.15
N ASN A 98 14.65 -2.95 7.74
CA ASN A 98 14.57 -1.67 7.04
C ASN A 98 15.54 -1.59 5.85
N LEU A 99 16.81 -1.96 6.05
CA LEU A 99 17.80 -2.01 4.97
C LEU A 99 17.33 -2.93 3.83
N TYR A 100 16.71 -4.07 4.17
CA TYR A 100 16.17 -4.99 3.19
C TYR A 100 14.96 -4.40 2.45
N VAL A 101 14.01 -3.81 3.17
CA VAL A 101 12.85 -3.12 2.61
C VAL A 101 13.26 -2.00 1.66
N LEU A 102 14.26 -1.18 2.04
CA LEU A 102 14.81 -0.10 1.21
C LEU A 102 15.59 -0.59 -0.03
N SER A 103 15.80 -1.90 -0.20
CA SER A 103 16.31 -2.45 -1.46
C SER A 103 15.19 -2.77 -2.47
N TYR A 104 13.94 -2.73 -2.05
CA TYR A 104 12.77 -3.02 -2.90
C TYR A 104 11.79 -1.86 -3.02
N ARG A 105 11.85 -0.89 -2.12
CA ARG A 105 11.00 0.32 -2.16
C ARG A 105 11.73 1.51 -1.55
N VAL A 106 11.27 2.72 -1.88
CA VAL A 106 11.86 3.97 -1.35
C VAL A 106 11.41 4.25 0.09
N SER A 107 10.23 3.82 0.47
CA SER A 107 9.68 4.08 1.81
C SER A 107 10.27 3.13 2.86
N PRO A 108 10.74 3.66 4.02
CA PRO A 108 11.30 2.86 5.10
C PRO A 108 10.26 1.97 5.79
N LEU A 109 10.74 0.98 6.53
CA LEU A 109 9.94 0.07 7.33
C LEU A 109 9.15 0.84 8.40
N SER A 110 7.84 0.58 8.46
CA SER A 110 6.91 1.13 9.45
C SER A 110 6.19 0.02 10.22
N ALA A 111 5.47 0.37 11.28
CA ALA A 111 4.74 -0.62 12.08
C ALA A 111 3.62 -1.30 11.29
N ILE A 112 2.98 -0.59 10.37
CA ILE A 112 1.89 -1.12 9.54
C ILE A 112 2.36 -2.24 8.60
N ASP A 113 3.65 -2.25 8.22
CA ASP A 113 4.19 -3.32 7.40
C ASP A 113 4.05 -4.70 8.04
N PHE A 114 4.07 -4.77 9.36
CA PHE A 114 3.82 -6.02 10.09
C PHE A 114 2.34 -6.46 10.03
N ALA A 115 1.42 -5.55 9.81
CA ALA A 115 0.01 -5.87 9.61
C ALA A 115 -0.26 -6.28 8.14
N ILE A 116 0.53 -5.75 7.20
CA ILE A 116 0.44 -6.10 5.78
C ILE A 116 1.09 -7.46 5.50
N LEU A 117 2.17 -7.81 6.22
CA LEU A 117 2.81 -9.11 6.17
C LEU A 117 1.86 -10.20 6.70
N GLN A 118 0.82 -10.49 5.97
CA GLN A 118 0.20 -11.81 6.06
C GLN A 118 1.26 -12.80 5.60
N LEU A 119 1.50 -13.86 6.41
CA LEU A 119 2.50 -14.90 6.13
C LEU A 119 2.06 -15.73 4.92
N ASP A 120 2.02 -15.13 3.78
CA ASP A 120 1.85 -15.82 2.52
C ASP A 120 3.21 -16.26 1.98
N TRP A 121 3.39 -17.57 1.88
CA TRP A 121 4.63 -18.19 1.42
C TRP A 121 4.93 -17.85 -0.05
N SER A 122 3.94 -17.51 -0.85
CA SER A 122 4.09 -17.10 -2.25
C SER A 122 4.88 -15.78 -2.36
N PHE A 123 4.64 -14.82 -1.44
CA PHE A 123 5.37 -13.56 -1.37
C PHE A 123 6.86 -13.74 -1.09
N ILE A 124 7.22 -14.73 -0.25
CA ILE A 124 8.64 -14.98 0.08
C ILE A 124 9.41 -15.37 -1.19
N GLY A 125 8.78 -16.12 -2.10
CA GLY A 125 9.40 -16.54 -3.37
C GLY A 125 9.69 -15.38 -4.34
N ILE A 126 8.90 -14.30 -4.31
CA ILE A 126 9.08 -13.11 -5.16
C ILE A 126 10.27 -12.27 -4.68
N TYR A 127 10.40 -12.09 -3.36
CA TYR A 127 11.38 -11.19 -2.78
C TYR A 127 12.67 -11.88 -2.31
N MET A 128 12.68 -13.20 -2.17
CA MET A 128 13.84 -13.92 -1.62
C MET A 128 14.05 -15.27 -2.28
N SER A 129 15.26 -15.53 -2.77
CA SER A 129 15.60 -16.84 -3.31
C SER A 129 15.54 -17.92 -2.21
N VAL A 130 15.17 -19.14 -2.58
CA VAL A 130 15.09 -20.30 -1.64
C VAL A 130 16.37 -20.50 -0.83
N PRO A 131 17.59 -20.44 -1.41
CA PRO A 131 18.83 -20.52 -0.63
C PRO A 131 18.97 -19.40 0.40
N ALA A 132 18.61 -18.16 0.06
CA ALA A 132 18.66 -17.01 0.97
C ALA A 132 17.67 -17.19 2.14
N PHE A 133 16.47 -17.68 1.86
CA PHE A 133 15.48 -18.02 2.89
C PHE A 133 15.99 -19.11 3.85
N ILE A 134 16.59 -20.19 3.33
CA ILE A 134 17.18 -21.24 4.16
C ILE A 134 18.29 -20.67 5.06
N LEU A 135 19.16 -19.83 4.52
CA LEU A 135 20.22 -19.18 5.30
C LEU A 135 19.66 -18.28 6.39
N LEU A 136 18.59 -17.52 6.10
CA LEU A 136 17.88 -16.70 7.09
C LEU A 136 17.33 -17.57 8.23
N VAL A 137 16.65 -18.66 7.90
CA VAL A 137 16.11 -19.59 8.91
C VAL A 137 17.22 -20.18 9.79
N ILE A 138 18.33 -20.58 9.19
CA ILE A 138 19.51 -21.08 9.94
C ILE A 138 20.06 -19.99 10.86
N ALA A 139 20.19 -18.75 10.36
CA ALA A 139 20.68 -17.61 11.14
C ALA A 139 19.77 -17.34 12.35
N VAL A 140 18.45 -17.36 12.16
CA VAL A 140 17.46 -17.20 13.24
C VAL A 140 17.58 -18.33 14.28
N ILE A 141 17.71 -19.58 13.84
CA ILE A 141 17.88 -20.71 14.76
C ILE A 141 19.17 -20.56 15.58
N LEU A 142 20.29 -20.19 14.95
CA LEU A 142 21.57 -19.96 15.63
C LEU A 142 21.49 -18.79 16.62
N LEU A 143 20.79 -17.70 16.24
CA LEU A 143 20.54 -16.56 17.11
C LEU A 143 19.72 -16.98 18.33
N LEU A 144 18.63 -17.72 18.15
CA LEU A 144 17.79 -18.23 19.26
C LEU A 144 18.58 -19.16 20.18
N ALA A 145 19.38 -20.07 19.63
CA ALA A 145 20.28 -20.94 20.40
C ALA A 145 21.29 -20.12 21.21
N GLY A 146 21.88 -19.11 20.59
CA GLY A 146 22.79 -18.17 21.27
C GLY A 146 22.12 -17.40 22.41
N LEU A 147 20.90 -16.91 22.20
CA LEU A 147 20.10 -16.25 23.23
C LEU A 147 19.77 -17.17 24.39
N VAL A 148 19.39 -18.45 24.12
CA VAL A 148 19.17 -19.46 25.17
C VAL A 148 20.43 -19.73 25.97
N MET A 149 21.58 -19.86 25.30
CA MET A 149 22.87 -20.06 25.97
C MET A 149 23.23 -18.82 26.83
N LEU A 150 23.05 -17.63 26.29
CA LEU A 150 23.27 -16.37 27.00
C LEU A 150 22.37 -16.29 28.26
N PHE A 151 21.07 -16.60 28.12
CA PHE A 151 20.14 -16.62 29.25
C PHE A 151 20.60 -17.56 30.38
N LYS A 152 21.09 -18.76 30.01
CA LYS A 152 21.58 -19.74 31.00
C LYS A 152 22.86 -19.29 31.69
N LYS A 153 23.78 -18.65 30.97
CA LYS A 153 25.10 -18.24 31.46
C LYS A 153 25.17 -16.80 32.01
N CYS A 154 24.12 -15.99 31.80
CA CYS A 154 24.09 -14.59 32.20
C CYS A 154 24.17 -14.43 33.73
N PRO A 155 25.13 -13.65 34.25
CA PRO A 155 25.23 -13.36 35.67
C PRO A 155 24.02 -12.57 36.15
N LYS A 156 23.65 -12.78 37.42
CA LYS A 156 22.56 -12.07 38.08
C LYS A 156 23.10 -10.79 38.74
N SER A 157 22.48 -9.66 38.46
CA SER A 157 22.79 -8.36 39.04
C SER A 157 21.68 -7.86 39.96
N PRO A 158 22.00 -7.01 40.98
CA PRO A 158 20.96 -6.42 41.83
C PRO A 158 20.07 -5.47 41.04
N VAL A 159 18.78 -5.45 41.38
CA VAL A 159 17.76 -4.57 40.74
C VAL A 159 17.39 -3.45 41.69
N HIS A 160 17.48 -2.21 41.23
CA HIS A 160 17.12 -0.99 42.01
C HIS A 160 15.81 -0.41 41.49
N ARG A 161 14.67 -1.05 41.80
CA ARG A 161 13.37 -0.76 41.18
C ARG A 161 13.00 0.72 41.17
N LEU A 162 12.99 1.39 42.33
CA LEU A 162 12.58 2.80 42.44
C LEU A 162 13.45 3.74 41.60
N PHE A 163 14.78 3.54 41.61
CA PHE A 163 15.69 4.33 40.84
C PHE A 163 15.51 4.07 39.33
N ASN A 164 15.41 2.80 38.91
CA ASN A 164 15.20 2.44 37.51
C ASN A 164 13.88 2.98 37.01
N THR A 165 12.78 2.90 37.82
CA THR A 165 11.47 3.49 37.46
C THR A 165 11.59 5.00 37.26
N ALA A 166 12.20 5.72 38.22
CA ALA A 166 12.37 7.18 38.08
C ALA A 166 13.11 7.57 36.80
N VAL A 167 14.22 6.87 36.49
CA VAL A 167 14.98 7.14 35.25
C VAL A 167 14.21 6.76 34.01
N SER A 168 13.56 5.60 33.97
CA SER A 168 12.76 5.21 32.78
C SER A 168 11.60 6.19 32.53
N VAL A 169 10.96 6.69 33.60
CA VAL A 169 9.91 7.73 33.48
C VAL A 169 10.51 9.05 32.94
N ILE A 170 11.69 9.46 33.44
CA ILE A 170 12.35 10.67 32.93
C ILE A 170 12.71 10.51 31.45
N LEU A 171 13.26 9.37 31.05
CA LEU A 171 13.57 9.09 29.65
C LEU A 171 12.30 9.08 28.77
N LEU A 172 11.25 8.42 29.23
CA LEU A 172 9.96 8.42 28.52
C LEU A 172 9.37 9.82 28.38
N CYS A 173 9.40 10.62 29.46
CA CYS A 173 8.96 12.01 29.38
C CYS A 173 9.82 12.84 28.42
N ALA A 174 11.14 12.60 28.35
CA ALA A 174 12.01 13.26 27.41
C ALA A 174 11.63 12.89 25.97
N CYS A 175 11.42 11.60 25.66
CA CYS A 175 10.98 11.13 24.34
C CYS A 175 9.59 11.69 23.94
N ILE A 176 8.70 11.97 24.91
CA ILE A 176 7.40 12.58 24.60
C ILE A 176 7.53 14.10 24.38
N VAL A 177 8.40 14.78 25.15
CA VAL A 177 8.46 16.25 25.15
C VAL A 177 9.35 16.82 24.03
N ILE A 178 10.46 16.17 23.71
CA ILE A 178 11.43 16.67 22.72
C ILE A 178 10.79 16.94 21.36
N PRO A 179 9.92 16.06 20.80
CA PRO A 179 9.25 16.30 19.52
C PRO A 179 8.35 17.55 19.49
N TYR A 180 7.88 18.02 20.66
CA TYR A 180 7.05 19.23 20.79
C TYR A 180 7.85 20.49 21.08
N LEU A 181 9.18 20.41 21.12
CA LEU A 181 10.01 21.61 21.27
C LEU A 181 9.89 22.48 20.00
N PRO A 182 9.99 23.84 20.16
CA PRO A 182 9.78 24.75 19.04
C PRO A 182 10.66 24.44 17.81
N THR A 183 10.10 24.69 16.64
CA THR A 183 10.74 24.56 15.31
C THR A 183 12.14 25.20 15.23
N SER A 184 12.36 26.28 15.97
CA SER A 184 13.70 26.94 16.07
C SER A 184 14.81 26.07 16.65
N LEU A 185 14.45 24.91 17.23
CA LEU A 185 15.40 23.95 17.84
C LEU A 185 15.55 22.66 17.01
N GLY A 186 14.95 22.58 15.81
CA GLY A 186 15.18 21.50 14.85
C GLY A 186 14.12 20.39 14.80
N PHE A 187 12.97 20.53 15.52
CA PHE A 187 11.76 19.78 15.25
C PHE A 187 10.75 20.78 14.70
N GLY A 188 10.47 20.77 13.40
CA GLY A 188 9.64 21.88 13.02
C GLY A 188 9.14 22.04 11.63
N GLU A 189 8.87 21.01 10.90
CA GLU A 189 7.85 21.05 9.86
C GLU A 189 6.82 19.96 10.19
N ASN A 190 5.54 20.35 10.19
CA ASN A 190 4.40 19.46 10.42
C ASN A 190 4.18 18.49 9.23
N THR A 191 5.24 17.84 8.77
CA THR A 191 5.20 16.81 7.74
C THR A 191 5.20 15.41 8.37
N TYR A 192 4.36 15.25 9.40
CA TYR A 192 4.36 14.06 10.27
C TYR A 192 3.88 12.77 9.60
N THR A 193 3.42 12.82 8.37
CA THR A 193 2.73 11.69 7.72
C THR A 193 3.54 11.06 6.60
N ASP A 194 4.41 11.79 5.95
CA ASP A 194 5.34 11.24 4.95
C ASP A 194 6.51 10.54 5.65
N VAL A 195 6.48 9.21 5.63
CA VAL A 195 7.46 8.34 6.29
C VAL A 195 8.88 8.55 5.75
N ILE A 196 9.01 8.86 4.45
CA ILE A 196 10.32 9.09 3.79
C ILE A 196 10.95 10.36 4.37
N ARG A 197 10.26 11.49 4.28
CA ARG A 197 10.74 12.76 4.81
C ARG A 197 10.95 12.73 6.32
N LEU A 198 10.06 12.02 7.01
CA LEU A 198 10.18 11.86 8.46
C LEU A 198 11.46 11.11 8.82
N THR A 199 11.79 10.03 8.11
CA THR A 199 13.02 9.27 8.33
C THR A 199 14.26 10.05 7.90
N GLU A 200 14.20 10.73 6.76
CA GLU A 200 15.29 11.60 6.30
C GLU A 200 15.66 12.68 7.33
N ASN A 201 14.68 13.36 7.93
CA ASN A 201 14.89 14.49 8.83
C ASN A 201 15.05 14.08 10.30
N TYR A 202 14.37 13.01 10.71
CA TYR A 202 14.29 12.65 12.14
C TYR A 202 14.90 11.30 12.49
N GLY A 203 15.22 10.46 11.51
CA GLY A 203 15.87 9.16 11.70
C GLY A 203 14.88 8.00 11.91
N PHE A 204 15.40 6.78 11.70
CA PHE A 204 14.59 5.57 11.66
C PHE A 204 13.92 5.22 12.98
N ALA A 205 14.65 5.26 14.12
CA ALA A 205 14.08 4.82 15.40
C ALA A 205 12.90 5.71 15.85
N TYR A 206 12.96 7.01 15.59
CA TYR A 206 11.88 7.94 15.83
C TYR A 206 10.68 7.63 14.93
N THR A 207 10.89 7.55 13.60
CA THR A 207 9.83 7.31 12.63
C THR A 207 9.11 5.98 12.89
N PHE A 208 9.87 4.91 13.12
CA PHE A 208 9.30 3.60 13.45
C PHE A 208 8.50 3.63 14.76
N THR A 209 8.99 4.32 15.79
CA THR A 209 8.27 4.45 17.07
C THR A 209 6.98 5.26 16.90
N ARG A 210 7.01 6.32 16.08
CA ARG A 210 5.82 7.11 15.72
C ARG A 210 4.77 6.22 15.05
N SER A 211 5.15 5.45 14.05
CA SER A 211 4.22 4.58 13.33
C SER A 211 3.55 3.51 14.22
N LEU A 212 4.14 3.19 15.39
CA LEU A 212 3.52 2.29 16.37
C LEU A 212 2.40 2.91 17.20
N VAL A 213 2.44 4.25 17.41
CA VAL A 213 1.57 4.93 18.37
C VAL A 213 0.66 5.97 17.73
N ASP A 214 0.99 6.40 16.53
CA ASP A 214 0.30 7.44 15.79
C ASP A 214 -0.62 6.77 14.76
N THR A 215 -1.91 6.69 15.06
CA THR A 215 -2.92 6.03 14.22
C THR A 215 -4.17 6.88 14.15
N GLY A 216 -4.83 6.86 12.97
CA GLY A 216 -6.02 7.63 12.71
C GLY A 216 -5.75 9.13 12.52
N ILE A 217 -6.81 9.90 12.47
CA ILE A 217 -6.74 11.36 12.34
C ILE A 217 -6.83 11.99 13.74
N ASP A 218 -5.79 12.74 14.12
CA ASP A 218 -5.82 13.50 15.37
C ASP A 218 -6.99 14.50 15.37
N ARG A 219 -7.69 14.56 16.51
CA ARG A 219 -8.77 15.52 16.69
C ARG A 219 -8.27 16.94 16.51
N PRO A 220 -8.79 17.71 15.52
CA PRO A 220 -8.41 19.12 15.35
C PRO A 220 -8.70 19.94 16.62
N GLU A 221 -7.80 20.85 16.99
CA GLU A 221 -7.92 21.64 18.25
C GLU A 221 -9.23 22.45 18.33
N ASP A 222 -9.70 22.97 17.21
CA ASP A 222 -10.94 23.75 17.08
C ASP A 222 -12.17 22.91 16.71
N TYR A 223 -12.05 21.57 16.70
CA TYR A 223 -13.15 20.68 16.35
C TYR A 223 -14.37 20.89 17.26
N SER A 224 -15.48 21.18 16.62
CA SER A 224 -16.80 21.32 17.24
C SER A 224 -17.90 21.22 16.20
N ALA A 225 -19.12 20.83 16.59
CA ALA A 225 -20.28 20.81 15.70
C ALA A 225 -20.52 22.17 15.00
N ARG A 226 -20.22 23.29 15.68
CA ARG A 226 -20.31 24.63 15.10
C ARG A 226 -19.28 24.84 13.99
N ARG A 227 -18.02 24.39 14.18
CA ARG A 227 -16.93 24.50 13.21
C ARG A 227 -17.26 23.67 11.98
N VAL A 228 -17.63 22.40 12.16
CA VAL A 228 -18.01 21.50 11.05
C VAL A 228 -19.17 22.09 10.24
N ARG A 229 -20.25 22.56 10.90
CA ARG A 229 -21.37 23.21 10.19
C ARG A 229 -20.95 24.48 9.45
N ALA A 230 -19.98 25.23 9.95
CA ALA A 230 -19.48 26.41 9.27
C ALA A 230 -18.71 26.06 7.99
N ILE A 231 -17.84 25.03 8.04
CA ILE A 231 -17.10 24.50 6.89
C ILE A 231 -18.06 23.91 5.86
N ALA A 232 -18.98 23.05 6.30
CA ALA A 232 -19.93 22.36 5.44
C ALA A 232 -21.11 23.22 4.99
N ALA A 233 -21.26 24.47 5.46
CA ALA A 233 -22.45 25.26 5.23
C ALA A 233 -22.77 25.51 3.76
N GLU A 234 -21.78 25.67 2.91
CA GLU A 234 -21.94 25.85 1.47
C GLU A 234 -22.21 24.54 0.78
N VAL A 235 -21.45 23.50 1.14
CA VAL A 235 -21.59 22.11 0.67
C VAL A 235 -23.02 21.61 0.89
N LEU A 236 -23.54 21.74 2.12
CA LEU A 236 -24.88 21.26 2.50
C LEU A 236 -26.04 22.08 1.87
N ARG A 237 -25.78 23.31 1.42
CA ARG A 237 -26.76 24.13 0.69
C ARG A 237 -26.76 23.87 -0.82
N THR A 238 -25.64 23.36 -1.35
CA THR A 238 -25.48 23.08 -2.76
C THR A 238 -26.29 21.82 -3.10
N LYS A 239 -27.26 21.96 -4.01
CA LYS A 239 -28.06 20.84 -4.48
C LYS A 239 -27.20 19.92 -5.34
N ASP A 240 -27.52 18.64 -5.28
CA ASP A 240 -26.96 17.67 -6.21
C ASP A 240 -27.27 18.07 -7.65
N LYS A 241 -26.28 17.93 -8.52
CA LYS A 241 -26.36 18.25 -9.95
C LYS A 241 -25.70 17.13 -10.73
N ALA A 242 -26.35 16.70 -11.81
CA ALA A 242 -25.81 15.82 -12.81
C ALA A 242 -26.44 16.11 -14.16
N PRO A 243 -25.79 15.80 -15.29
CA PRO A 243 -26.43 15.82 -16.60
C PRO A 243 -27.52 14.76 -16.70
N GLU A 244 -28.39 14.89 -17.70
CA GLU A 244 -29.51 13.95 -17.93
C GLU A 244 -28.98 12.57 -18.37
N ASP A 245 -27.89 12.54 -19.13
CA ASP A 245 -27.19 11.34 -19.58
C ASP A 245 -25.77 11.32 -18.95
N VAL A 246 -25.62 10.60 -17.85
CA VAL A 246 -24.33 10.41 -17.18
C VAL A 246 -23.55 9.35 -17.93
N PRO A 247 -22.29 9.58 -18.35
CA PRO A 247 -21.49 8.58 -19.05
C PRO A 247 -21.04 7.44 -18.11
N ASN A 248 -20.60 6.33 -18.68
CA ASN A 248 -19.76 5.38 -17.96
C ASN A 248 -18.47 6.09 -17.54
N ILE A 249 -18.00 5.86 -16.32
CA ILE A 249 -16.80 6.48 -15.76
C ILE A 249 -15.83 5.37 -15.34
N ILE A 250 -14.70 5.29 -16.03
CA ILE A 250 -13.68 4.27 -15.80
C ILE A 250 -12.44 4.96 -15.22
N PHE A 251 -12.09 4.66 -13.98
CA PHE A 251 -10.79 4.98 -13.41
C PHE A 251 -9.84 3.82 -13.65
N LEU A 252 -8.69 4.07 -14.27
CA LEU A 252 -7.64 3.10 -14.48
C LEU A 252 -6.38 3.58 -13.78
N GLN A 253 -6.15 3.04 -12.60
CA GLN A 253 -4.95 3.22 -11.82
C GLN A 253 -3.85 2.34 -12.37
N LEU A 254 -2.81 2.97 -12.90
CA LEU A 254 -1.66 2.32 -13.51
C LEU A 254 -0.56 2.14 -12.48
N GLU A 255 -0.24 0.88 -12.19
CA GLU A 255 0.80 0.50 -11.24
C GLU A 255 2.16 1.10 -11.61
N SER A 256 2.78 1.82 -10.68
CA SER A 256 4.14 2.37 -10.81
C SER A 256 4.41 3.15 -12.12
N PHE A 257 3.37 3.70 -12.75
CA PHE A 257 3.46 4.30 -14.10
C PHE A 257 3.83 5.77 -14.05
N PHE A 258 4.87 6.15 -14.77
CA PHE A 258 5.19 7.52 -15.09
C PHE A 258 5.85 7.62 -16.46
N ASP A 259 5.81 8.80 -17.07
CA ASP A 259 6.51 9.07 -18.33
C ASP A 259 8.03 9.14 -18.11
N VAL A 260 8.74 8.07 -18.50
CA VAL A 260 10.21 7.98 -18.32
C VAL A 260 10.99 8.99 -19.15
N ASN A 261 10.36 9.64 -20.15
CA ASN A 261 10.97 10.73 -20.91
C ASN A 261 11.18 12.00 -20.06
N ARG A 262 10.62 12.03 -18.83
CA ARG A 262 10.92 13.05 -17.82
C ARG A 262 12.30 12.86 -17.18
N LEU A 263 12.96 11.73 -17.39
CA LEU A 263 14.31 11.49 -16.88
C LEU A 263 15.32 12.32 -17.68
N LYS A 264 16.03 13.18 -16.97
CA LYS A 264 17.00 14.09 -17.53
C LYS A 264 18.22 13.33 -18.09
N ASP A 265 18.62 13.69 -19.28
CA ASP A 265 19.78 13.13 -19.97
C ASP A 265 19.74 11.61 -20.23
N VAL A 266 18.62 10.94 -19.93
CA VAL A 266 18.39 9.53 -20.26
C VAL A 266 17.83 9.42 -21.69
N THR A 267 18.41 8.52 -22.49
CA THR A 267 17.94 8.26 -23.84
C THR A 267 17.66 6.78 -23.98
N PHE A 268 16.48 6.45 -24.48
CA PHE A 268 16.04 5.08 -24.79
C PHE A 268 16.23 4.75 -26.27
N SER A 269 16.26 3.45 -26.61
CA SER A 269 16.33 2.97 -27.99
C SER A 269 15.10 3.34 -28.81
N GLU A 270 13.96 3.47 -28.18
CA GLU A 270 12.70 3.97 -28.70
C GLU A 270 11.89 4.63 -27.58
N ASN A 271 10.85 5.39 -27.91
CA ASN A 271 9.99 6.02 -26.93
C ASN A 271 9.17 4.95 -26.19
N PRO A 272 9.30 4.81 -24.84
CA PRO A 272 8.56 3.80 -24.10
C PRO A 272 7.05 4.05 -24.00
N VAL A 273 6.58 5.29 -24.10
CA VAL A 273 5.17 5.65 -23.87
C VAL A 273 4.61 6.59 -24.96
N PRO A 274 4.73 6.22 -26.25
CA PRO A 274 4.37 7.12 -27.35
C PRO A 274 2.87 7.43 -27.42
N TYR A 275 2.03 6.49 -27.03
CA TYR A 275 0.58 6.70 -27.05
C TYR A 275 0.10 7.54 -25.85
N PHE A 276 0.66 7.32 -24.71
CA PHE A 276 0.35 8.14 -23.53
C PHE A 276 0.74 9.62 -23.76
N GLU A 277 1.86 9.89 -24.44
CA GLU A 277 2.23 11.25 -24.85
C GLU A 277 1.22 11.84 -25.83
N GLU A 278 0.76 11.08 -26.84
CA GLU A 278 -0.30 11.49 -27.77
C GLU A 278 -1.61 11.85 -27.02
N LEU A 279 -1.97 11.05 -26.00
CA LEU A 279 -3.13 11.33 -25.17
C LEU A 279 -2.96 12.62 -24.36
N LYS A 280 -1.79 12.88 -23.80
CA LYS A 280 -1.51 14.15 -23.07
C LYS A 280 -1.64 15.39 -23.96
N GLU A 281 -1.34 15.28 -25.25
CA GLU A 281 -1.47 16.40 -26.20
C GLU A 281 -2.91 16.66 -26.62
N THR A 282 -3.77 15.66 -26.58
CA THR A 282 -5.12 15.71 -27.16
C THR A 282 -6.25 15.71 -26.12
N CYS A 283 -5.98 15.32 -24.90
CA CYS A 283 -6.95 15.17 -23.84
C CYS A 283 -6.60 16.05 -22.62
N PRO A 284 -7.59 16.45 -21.80
CA PRO A 284 -7.29 17.09 -20.51
C PRO A 284 -6.34 16.25 -19.66
N SER A 285 -5.25 16.85 -19.20
CA SER A 285 -4.18 16.16 -18.51
C SER A 285 -3.54 17.02 -17.42
N GLY A 286 -2.51 16.50 -16.78
CA GLY A 286 -1.69 17.24 -15.82
C GLY A 286 -0.86 16.32 -14.92
N TYR A 287 -0.12 16.94 -14.02
CA TYR A 287 0.57 16.19 -12.98
C TYR A 287 -0.42 15.76 -11.90
N PHE A 288 -0.19 14.53 -11.42
CA PHE A 288 -0.94 13.89 -10.36
C PHE A 288 0.01 13.69 -9.17
N THR A 289 -0.24 14.42 -8.07
CA THR A 289 0.57 14.25 -6.86
C THR A 289 0.06 13.04 -6.07
N ALA A 290 0.81 11.95 -6.11
CA ALA A 290 0.55 10.74 -5.36
C ALA A 290 0.91 10.88 -3.87
N PRO A 291 0.26 10.13 -2.96
CA PRO A 291 0.56 10.20 -1.53
C PRO A 291 1.87 9.48 -1.15
N SER A 292 2.44 8.68 -2.03
CA SER A 292 3.60 7.84 -1.76
C SER A 292 4.52 7.68 -2.96
N VAL A 293 5.72 7.11 -2.74
CA VAL A 293 6.74 6.86 -3.77
C VAL A 293 7.23 5.42 -3.64
N GLY A 294 7.30 4.70 -4.75
CA GLY A 294 7.86 3.34 -4.83
C GLY A 294 7.05 2.25 -4.10
N ALA A 295 5.93 2.60 -3.52
CA ALA A 295 4.95 1.69 -2.92
C ALA A 295 3.73 2.50 -2.44
N GLY A 296 2.66 1.83 -2.01
CA GLY A 296 1.50 2.49 -1.39
C GLY A 296 0.31 2.63 -2.30
N THR A 297 0.15 1.74 -3.27
CA THR A 297 -0.97 1.66 -4.22
C THR A 297 -2.33 1.86 -3.52
N ALA A 298 -2.57 1.18 -2.36
CA ALA A 298 -3.80 1.31 -1.60
C ALA A 298 -4.04 2.71 -1.00
N ASN A 299 -3.00 3.50 -0.74
CA ASN A 299 -3.14 4.88 -0.29
C ASN A 299 -3.61 5.80 -1.43
N THR A 300 -3.12 5.56 -2.65
CA THR A 300 -3.61 6.25 -3.84
C THR A 300 -5.05 5.87 -4.16
N GLU A 301 -5.40 4.58 -4.08
CA GLU A 301 -6.79 4.11 -4.18
C GLU A 301 -7.70 4.83 -3.17
N PHE A 302 -7.29 4.86 -1.90
CA PHE A 302 -8.02 5.52 -0.85
C PHE A 302 -8.30 7.00 -1.19
N GLU A 303 -7.27 7.76 -1.57
CA GLU A 303 -7.42 9.19 -1.90
C GLU A 303 -8.34 9.43 -3.10
N VAL A 304 -8.19 8.65 -4.17
CA VAL A 304 -9.01 8.80 -5.39
C VAL A 304 -10.46 8.39 -5.12
N ILE A 305 -10.68 7.27 -4.43
CA ILE A 305 -12.04 6.73 -4.20
C ILE A 305 -12.80 7.56 -3.16
N THR A 306 -12.16 7.96 -2.06
CA THR A 306 -12.82 8.67 -0.95
C THR A 306 -12.72 10.17 -1.04
N GLN A 307 -11.77 10.68 -1.84
CA GLN A 307 -11.42 12.10 -1.91
C GLN A 307 -10.88 12.66 -0.58
N MET A 308 -10.38 11.79 0.30
CA MET A 308 -9.75 12.12 1.56
C MET A 308 -8.22 12.12 1.44
N ASN A 309 -7.56 12.99 2.19
CA ASN A 309 -6.09 13.06 2.22
C ASN A 309 -5.52 12.06 3.22
N VAL A 310 -4.78 11.07 2.75
CA VAL A 310 -4.16 10.05 3.62
C VAL A 310 -3.10 10.64 4.56
N HIS A 311 -2.50 11.77 4.20
CA HIS A 311 -1.53 12.44 5.05
C HIS A 311 -2.12 13.08 6.32
N ASP A 312 -3.43 13.10 6.49
CA ASP A 312 -4.06 13.51 7.74
C ASP A 312 -4.14 12.37 8.78
N PHE A 313 -3.87 11.11 8.36
CA PHE A 313 -3.82 9.94 9.22
C PHE A 313 -2.46 9.77 9.89
N GLY A 314 -2.32 8.75 10.71
CA GLY A 314 -1.08 8.43 11.41
C GLY A 314 0.11 8.15 10.49
N THR A 315 1.30 8.24 11.05
CA THR A 315 2.56 8.10 10.34
C THR A 315 2.66 6.76 9.59
N GLY A 316 2.67 6.78 8.25
CA GLY A 316 2.76 5.60 7.40
C GLY A 316 1.53 4.70 7.46
N GLU A 317 0.39 5.23 7.88
CA GLU A 317 -0.86 4.48 8.00
C GLU A 317 -1.46 4.16 6.64
N TYR A 318 -2.08 2.98 6.55
CA TYR A 318 -2.94 2.57 5.46
C TYR A 318 -4.37 2.49 5.98
N PRO A 319 -5.28 3.40 5.62
CA PRO A 319 -6.68 3.36 6.05
C PRO A 319 -7.37 2.03 5.74
N TYR A 320 -6.93 1.32 4.71
CA TYR A 320 -7.37 -0.04 4.37
C TYR A 320 -7.09 -1.07 5.46
N LYS A 321 -6.02 -0.87 6.24
CA LYS A 321 -5.60 -1.77 7.33
C LYS A 321 -6.04 -1.29 8.72
N THR A 322 -6.70 -0.15 8.78
CA THR A 322 -7.16 0.47 10.03
C THR A 322 -8.64 0.79 9.99
N ILE A 323 -9.05 2.03 9.80
CA ILE A 323 -10.45 2.47 9.92
C ILE A 323 -11.41 1.75 8.96
N LEU A 324 -10.98 1.44 7.73
CA LEU A 324 -11.82 0.76 6.75
C LEU A 324 -11.98 -0.74 6.99
N GLN A 325 -11.28 -1.31 7.98
CA GLN A 325 -11.60 -2.66 8.45
C GLN A 325 -12.95 -2.72 9.17
N GLU A 326 -13.39 -1.61 9.77
CA GLU A 326 -14.55 -1.57 10.65
C GLU A 326 -15.66 -0.63 10.18
N THR A 327 -15.32 0.45 9.46
CA THR A 327 -16.26 1.56 9.21
C THR A 327 -16.44 1.84 7.73
N PRO A 328 -17.68 1.81 7.18
CA PRO A 328 -17.98 2.33 5.85
C PRO A 328 -17.68 3.83 5.77
N CYS A 329 -17.29 4.29 4.58
CA CYS A 329 -16.84 5.65 4.33
C CYS A 329 -17.47 6.19 3.04
N GLU A 330 -17.80 7.48 3.01
CA GLU A 330 -18.22 8.16 1.76
C GLU A 330 -17.17 7.96 0.66
N SER A 331 -17.65 7.63 -0.53
CA SER A 331 -16.83 7.35 -1.70
C SER A 331 -17.55 7.75 -2.98
N ILE A 332 -16.80 7.83 -4.09
CA ILE A 332 -17.40 8.05 -5.41
C ILE A 332 -18.38 6.94 -5.80
N ALA A 333 -18.23 5.71 -5.30
CA ALA A 333 -19.17 4.63 -5.58
C ALA A 333 -20.53 4.91 -4.93
N TYR A 334 -20.57 5.28 -3.65
CA TYR A 334 -21.82 5.68 -3.00
C TYR A 334 -22.45 6.93 -3.64
N ASP A 335 -21.63 7.87 -4.06
CA ASP A 335 -22.11 9.13 -4.64
C ASP A 335 -22.72 8.92 -6.01
N LEU A 336 -22.06 8.17 -6.90
CA LEU A 336 -22.56 7.89 -8.25
C LEU A 336 -23.71 6.89 -8.25
N LYS A 337 -23.81 6.02 -7.26
CA LYS A 337 -24.99 5.16 -7.04
C LYS A 337 -26.28 5.97 -6.85
N LYS A 338 -26.21 7.18 -6.28
CA LYS A 338 -27.35 8.11 -6.19
C LYS A 338 -27.86 8.57 -7.57
N LEU A 339 -27.01 8.48 -8.60
CA LEU A 339 -27.34 8.78 -10.00
C LEU A 339 -27.74 7.54 -10.79
N GLY A 340 -27.76 6.37 -10.15
CA GLY A 340 -28.16 5.10 -10.76
C GLY A 340 -27.02 4.33 -11.44
N LEU A 341 -25.74 4.67 -11.19
CA LEU A 341 -24.64 3.89 -11.74
C LEU A 341 -24.44 2.62 -10.91
N ALA A 342 -24.16 1.49 -11.60
CA ALA A 342 -23.58 0.32 -11.00
C ALA A 342 -22.06 0.53 -10.76
N SER A 343 -21.49 -0.16 -9.80
CA SER A 343 -20.08 0.08 -9.42
C SER A 343 -19.25 -1.19 -9.35
N HIS A 344 -18.15 -1.21 -10.09
CA HIS A 344 -17.30 -2.38 -10.27
C HIS A 344 -15.84 -2.06 -9.95
N VAL A 345 -15.17 -2.96 -9.25
CA VAL A 345 -13.71 -2.95 -9.14
C VAL A 345 -13.14 -4.09 -9.98
N ILE A 346 -12.03 -3.84 -10.68
CA ILE A 346 -11.30 -4.83 -11.45
C ILE A 346 -9.82 -4.74 -11.08
N HIS A 347 -9.19 -5.87 -10.72
CA HIS A 347 -7.78 -5.93 -10.41
C HIS A 347 -7.17 -7.25 -10.88
N ASN A 348 -6.13 -7.19 -11.71
CA ASN A 348 -5.43 -8.39 -12.18
C ASN A 348 -4.41 -8.95 -11.18
N ASN A 349 -4.73 -8.81 -9.88
CA ASN A 349 -4.01 -9.41 -8.77
C ASN A 349 -5.02 -10.00 -7.77
N THR A 350 -4.52 -10.61 -6.67
CA THR A 350 -5.32 -11.35 -5.70
C THR A 350 -6.30 -10.48 -4.92
N ALA A 351 -7.46 -11.03 -4.58
CA ALA A 351 -8.54 -10.33 -3.86
C ALA A 351 -8.14 -9.84 -2.48
N THR A 352 -7.27 -10.61 -1.79
CA THR A 352 -6.96 -10.40 -0.37
C THR A 352 -5.80 -9.45 -0.13
N PHE A 353 -5.05 -9.09 -1.17
CA PHE A 353 -3.95 -8.14 -1.04
C PHE A 353 -4.47 -6.75 -0.64
N TYR A 354 -3.91 -6.15 0.40
CA TYR A 354 -4.41 -4.96 1.11
C TYR A 354 -5.81 -5.12 1.73
N ASP A 355 -6.34 -6.36 1.89
CA ASP A 355 -7.70 -6.64 2.38
C ASP A 355 -8.80 -5.99 1.51
N ARG A 356 -8.56 -5.86 0.20
CA ARG A 356 -9.52 -5.24 -0.72
C ARG A 356 -10.88 -5.94 -0.70
N ASN A 357 -10.90 -7.25 -0.53
CA ASN A 357 -12.12 -8.05 -0.34
C ASN A 357 -12.97 -7.61 0.86
N ILE A 358 -12.35 -7.01 1.89
CA ILE A 358 -13.03 -6.49 3.09
C ILE A 358 -13.37 -5.00 2.94
N VAL A 359 -12.52 -4.24 2.26
CA VAL A 359 -12.58 -2.78 2.18
C VAL A 359 -13.56 -2.30 1.11
N PHE A 360 -13.56 -2.89 -0.08
CA PHE A 360 -14.40 -2.40 -1.17
C PHE A 360 -15.91 -2.48 -0.91
N PRO A 361 -16.45 -3.49 -0.19
CA PRO A 361 -17.85 -3.45 0.24
C PRO A 361 -18.18 -2.22 1.10
N LYS A 362 -17.24 -1.79 1.96
CA LYS A 362 -17.38 -0.62 2.84
C LYS A 362 -17.20 0.70 2.11
N LEU A 363 -16.62 0.67 0.92
CA LEU A 363 -16.54 1.80 -0.01
C LEU A 363 -17.70 1.81 -1.02
N GLY A 364 -18.67 0.87 -0.92
CA GLY A 364 -19.92 0.92 -1.65
C GLY A 364 -19.90 0.25 -3.03
N PHE A 365 -18.86 -0.48 -3.38
CA PHE A 365 -18.81 -1.21 -4.65
C PHE A 365 -19.76 -2.42 -4.69
N ASP A 366 -20.31 -2.70 -5.87
CA ASP A 366 -21.27 -3.78 -6.09
C ASP A 366 -20.61 -5.09 -6.56
N SER A 367 -19.44 -4.99 -7.22
CA SER A 367 -18.67 -6.18 -7.59
C SER A 367 -17.16 -5.95 -7.58
N PHE A 368 -16.40 -7.04 -7.39
CA PHE A 368 -14.95 -7.06 -7.44
C PHE A 368 -14.45 -8.24 -8.28
N THR A 369 -13.90 -7.96 -9.46
CA THR A 369 -13.29 -8.94 -10.35
C THR A 369 -11.78 -8.96 -10.12
N THR A 370 -11.27 -10.06 -9.61
CA THR A 370 -9.87 -10.26 -9.25
C THR A 370 -9.20 -11.31 -10.14
N LEU A 371 -7.90 -11.50 -9.99
CA LEU A 371 -7.14 -12.52 -10.72
C LEU A 371 -7.80 -13.90 -10.62
N GLU A 372 -8.37 -14.23 -9.47
CA GLU A 372 -9.06 -15.50 -9.23
C GLU A 372 -10.28 -15.70 -10.14
N TYR A 373 -10.85 -14.63 -10.68
CA TYR A 373 -11.99 -14.65 -11.61
C TYR A 373 -11.62 -14.46 -13.08
N MET A 374 -10.30 -14.43 -13.39
CA MET A 374 -9.80 -14.23 -14.74
C MET A 374 -9.28 -15.54 -15.36
N ASN A 375 -9.47 -15.68 -16.65
CA ASN A 375 -8.98 -16.80 -17.45
C ASN A 375 -8.05 -16.31 -18.56
N HIS A 376 -7.03 -17.14 -18.90
CA HIS A 376 -6.03 -16.85 -19.92
C HIS A 376 -5.17 -15.64 -19.58
N VAL A 377 -4.81 -15.51 -18.32
CA VAL A 377 -3.90 -14.48 -17.85
C VAL A 377 -2.46 -14.85 -18.27
N GLU A 378 -1.82 -13.94 -18.96
CA GLU A 378 -0.38 -14.03 -19.24
C GLU A 378 0.38 -13.26 -18.16
N THR A 379 1.57 -13.73 -17.82
CA THR A 379 2.45 -13.08 -16.85
C THR A 379 3.72 -12.56 -17.53
N ASN A 380 4.33 -11.55 -16.89
CA ASN A 380 5.67 -11.12 -17.27
C ASN A 380 6.75 -12.07 -16.69
N GLU A 381 8.03 -11.77 -16.92
CA GLU A 381 9.17 -12.59 -16.51
C GLU A 381 9.23 -12.82 -14.99
N ILE A 382 8.78 -11.86 -14.20
CA ILE A 382 8.79 -11.92 -12.72
C ILE A 382 7.46 -12.37 -12.11
N GLY A 383 6.48 -12.77 -12.94
CA GLY A 383 5.24 -13.41 -12.51
C GLY A 383 4.03 -12.49 -12.38
N TRP A 384 4.13 -11.17 -12.60
CA TRP A 384 2.97 -10.28 -12.58
C TRP A 384 2.09 -10.47 -13.81
N ALA A 385 0.77 -10.43 -13.59
CA ALA A 385 -0.20 -10.52 -14.67
C ALA A 385 -0.07 -9.32 -15.63
N LYS A 386 -0.05 -9.60 -16.95
CA LYS A 386 0.01 -8.54 -17.97
C LYS A 386 -1.32 -7.79 -18.03
N ASP A 387 -1.25 -6.45 -18.08
CA ASP A 387 -2.41 -5.55 -17.98
C ASP A 387 -3.36 -5.65 -19.18
N LYS A 388 -2.91 -6.19 -20.32
CA LYS A 388 -3.77 -6.41 -21.50
C LYS A 388 -5.06 -7.21 -21.21
N ILE A 389 -5.08 -8.05 -20.15
CA ILE A 389 -6.28 -8.80 -19.72
C ILE A 389 -7.40 -7.85 -19.27
N LEU A 390 -7.05 -6.68 -18.75
CA LEU A 390 -7.99 -5.70 -18.20
C LEU A 390 -8.96 -5.16 -19.27
N THR A 391 -8.54 -5.05 -20.55
CA THR A 391 -9.46 -4.67 -21.64
C THR A 391 -10.67 -5.60 -21.69
N LYS A 392 -10.44 -6.91 -21.62
CA LYS A 392 -11.51 -7.92 -21.66
C LYS A 392 -12.42 -7.80 -20.44
N GLU A 393 -11.86 -7.60 -19.26
CA GLU A 393 -12.65 -7.56 -18.02
C GLU A 393 -13.42 -6.24 -17.89
N ILE A 394 -12.88 -5.11 -18.36
CA ILE A 394 -13.60 -3.82 -18.45
C ILE A 394 -14.78 -3.94 -19.41
N VAL A 395 -14.58 -4.46 -20.63
CA VAL A 395 -15.65 -4.68 -21.60
C VAL A 395 -16.72 -5.65 -21.05
N ARG A 396 -16.28 -6.65 -20.29
CA ARG A 396 -17.22 -7.58 -19.64
C ARG A 396 -18.08 -6.85 -18.61
N ALA A 397 -17.50 -6.00 -17.75
CA ALA A 397 -18.25 -5.22 -16.78
C ALA A 397 -19.28 -4.32 -17.45
N LEU A 398 -18.86 -3.52 -18.44
CA LEU A 398 -19.74 -2.66 -19.25
C LEU A 398 -20.88 -3.42 -19.98
N SER A 399 -20.75 -4.74 -20.19
CA SER A 399 -21.73 -5.55 -20.92
C SER A 399 -22.72 -6.27 -20.00
N GLU A 400 -22.49 -6.29 -18.69
CA GLU A 400 -23.29 -7.07 -17.74
C GLU A 400 -24.40 -6.27 -17.07
N THR A 401 -24.34 -4.95 -17.11
CA THR A 401 -25.32 -4.02 -16.54
C THR A 401 -26.12 -3.35 -17.65
N GLU A 402 -27.38 -3.00 -17.36
CA GLU A 402 -28.24 -2.16 -18.23
C GLU A 402 -28.06 -0.66 -17.86
N GLU A 403 -27.57 -0.40 -16.65
CA GLU A 403 -27.27 0.94 -16.13
C GLU A 403 -25.93 1.43 -16.65
N ARG A 404 -25.62 2.70 -16.42
CA ARG A 404 -24.26 3.24 -16.56
C ARG A 404 -23.35 2.74 -15.43
N ASP A 405 -22.07 2.65 -15.70
CA ASP A 405 -21.10 2.05 -14.80
C ASP A 405 -20.08 3.04 -14.27
N LEU A 406 -19.76 2.90 -13.00
CA LEU A 406 -18.49 3.29 -12.42
C LEU A 406 -17.58 2.07 -12.37
N ILE A 407 -16.46 2.08 -13.10
CA ILE A 407 -15.47 1.00 -13.06
C ILE A 407 -14.17 1.56 -12.49
N TYR A 408 -13.69 0.96 -11.40
CA TYR A 408 -12.40 1.28 -10.81
C TYR A 408 -11.42 0.13 -11.09
N THR A 409 -10.49 0.35 -12.00
CA THR A 409 -9.54 -0.67 -12.45
C THR A 409 -8.15 -0.39 -11.89
N ILE A 410 -7.49 -1.42 -11.37
CA ILE A 410 -6.15 -1.37 -10.79
C ILE A 410 -5.27 -2.32 -11.59
N SER A 411 -4.19 -1.84 -12.17
CA SER A 411 -3.21 -2.66 -12.90
C SER A 411 -2.11 -3.18 -11.97
N VAL A 412 -1.24 -4.09 -12.47
CA VAL A 412 -0.15 -4.66 -11.67
C VAL A 412 1.14 -4.90 -12.47
N GLN A 413 1.09 -4.87 -13.79
CA GLN A 413 2.20 -5.37 -14.64
C GLN A 413 3.56 -4.71 -14.35
N PRO A 414 3.69 -3.37 -14.24
CA PRO A 414 4.98 -2.73 -13.99
C PRO A 414 5.42 -2.73 -12.51
N HIS A 415 4.81 -3.57 -11.65
CA HIS A 415 5.22 -3.67 -10.24
C HIS A 415 6.65 -4.18 -10.09
N GLY A 416 7.44 -3.62 -9.14
CA GLY A 416 8.76 -4.13 -8.73
C GLY A 416 8.68 -5.56 -8.12
N ALA A 417 9.80 -6.25 -7.85
CA ALA A 417 11.18 -5.80 -8.00
C ALA A 417 11.64 -5.95 -9.46
N TYR A 418 12.46 -5.01 -9.91
CA TYR A 418 12.95 -5.00 -11.30
C TYR A 418 14.26 -5.79 -11.40
N PRO A 419 14.40 -6.76 -12.35
CA PRO A 419 15.62 -7.51 -12.52
C PRO A 419 16.73 -6.63 -13.12
N GLU A 420 17.97 -6.83 -12.65
CA GLU A 420 19.16 -6.17 -13.19
C GLU A 420 19.55 -6.67 -14.58
N GLU A 421 19.16 -7.91 -14.90
CA GLU A 421 19.34 -8.55 -16.19
C GLU A 421 18.02 -9.20 -16.61
N SER A 422 17.56 -8.96 -17.82
CA SER A 422 16.33 -9.52 -18.37
C SER A 422 16.51 -9.89 -19.84
N GLU A 423 16.02 -11.08 -20.23
CA GLU A 423 15.97 -11.51 -21.62
C GLU A 423 14.78 -10.90 -22.38
N THR A 424 13.80 -10.36 -21.66
CA THR A 424 12.57 -9.77 -22.22
C THR A 424 12.60 -8.25 -22.32
N ALA A 425 13.66 -7.60 -21.85
CA ALA A 425 13.82 -6.16 -21.95
C ALA A 425 14.20 -5.74 -23.39
N ASP A 426 13.22 -5.39 -24.20
CA ASP A 426 13.42 -4.98 -25.60
C ASP A 426 13.90 -3.52 -25.72
N ILE A 427 13.40 -2.63 -24.87
CA ILE A 427 13.80 -1.23 -24.80
C ILE A 427 15.13 -1.08 -24.05
N LYS A 428 16.11 -0.41 -24.69
CA LYS A 428 17.45 -0.25 -24.14
C LYS A 428 17.75 1.19 -23.74
N VAL A 429 18.47 1.37 -22.64
CA VAL A 429 19.02 2.66 -22.24
C VAL A 429 20.33 2.90 -22.99
N LEU A 430 20.33 3.92 -23.87
CA LEU A 430 21.48 4.28 -24.71
C LEU A 430 22.47 5.21 -23.99
N SER A 431 21.97 6.06 -23.09
CA SER A 431 22.79 7.00 -22.31
C SER A 431 22.06 7.48 -21.05
N GLY A 432 22.81 8.11 -20.11
CA GLY A 432 22.26 8.80 -18.94
C GLY A 432 22.22 7.97 -17.66
N ILE A 433 22.43 6.65 -17.72
CA ILE A 433 22.53 5.78 -16.55
C ILE A 433 23.86 5.02 -16.62
N GLU A 434 24.78 5.33 -15.71
CA GLU A 434 26.12 4.73 -15.69
C GLU A 434 26.15 3.41 -14.90
N ASP A 435 25.36 3.31 -13.82
CA ASP A 435 25.26 2.08 -13.02
C ASP A 435 24.63 0.94 -13.82
N PRO A 436 25.33 -0.19 -14.03
CA PRO A 436 24.81 -1.30 -14.82
C PRO A 436 23.56 -1.94 -14.23
N ALA A 437 23.44 -2.02 -12.91
CA ALA A 437 22.28 -2.61 -12.22
C ALA A 437 21.06 -1.75 -12.45
N LEU A 438 21.14 -0.45 -12.16
CA LEU A 438 20.04 0.51 -12.39
C LEU A 438 19.67 0.58 -13.88
N ARG A 439 20.66 0.48 -14.78
CA ARG A 439 20.41 0.45 -16.23
C ARG A 439 19.56 -0.76 -16.62
N GLY A 440 19.92 -1.96 -16.17
CA GLY A 440 19.16 -3.18 -16.47
C GLY A 440 17.74 -3.13 -15.90
N GLN A 441 17.59 -2.65 -14.66
CA GLN A 441 16.30 -2.44 -14.04
C GLN A 441 15.44 -1.44 -14.83
N MET A 442 16.03 -0.34 -15.30
CA MET A 442 15.34 0.67 -16.09
C MET A 442 14.93 0.15 -17.48
N GLU A 443 15.78 -0.67 -18.13
CA GLU A 443 15.46 -1.30 -19.41
C GLU A 443 14.26 -2.26 -19.28
N TYR A 444 14.25 -3.07 -18.22
CA TYR A 444 13.12 -3.92 -17.92
C TYR A 444 11.85 -3.11 -17.65
N TYR A 445 11.93 -2.11 -16.77
CA TYR A 445 10.79 -1.25 -16.45
C TYR A 445 10.26 -0.51 -17.69
N ALA A 446 11.13 0.10 -18.49
CA ALA A 446 10.75 0.80 -19.71
C ALA A 446 10.01 -0.12 -20.70
N THR A 447 10.42 -1.39 -20.79
CA THR A 447 9.73 -2.39 -21.60
C THR A 447 8.35 -2.73 -21.03
N GLN A 448 8.22 -2.85 -19.70
CA GLN A 448 6.91 -3.12 -19.07
C GLN A 448 5.93 -1.96 -19.28
N ILE A 449 6.34 -0.71 -19.12
CA ILE A 449 5.45 0.44 -19.36
C ILE A 449 5.13 0.62 -20.85
N HIS A 450 6.00 0.17 -21.75
CA HIS A 450 5.71 0.14 -23.19
C HIS A 450 4.58 -0.85 -23.51
N GLU A 451 4.61 -2.05 -22.93
CA GLU A 451 3.49 -3.00 -23.05
C GLU A 451 2.18 -2.44 -22.45
N VAL A 452 2.28 -1.65 -21.37
CA VAL A 452 1.13 -0.93 -20.81
C VAL A 452 0.62 0.14 -21.76
N ASP A 453 1.50 0.91 -22.40
CA ASP A 453 1.13 1.91 -23.41
C ASP A 453 0.39 1.29 -24.62
N GLU A 454 0.82 0.10 -25.08
CA GLU A 454 0.12 -0.69 -26.09
C GLU A 454 -1.27 -1.17 -25.61
N PHE A 455 -1.35 -1.57 -24.34
CA PHE A 455 -2.64 -1.91 -23.71
C PHE A 455 -3.58 -0.71 -23.68
N LEU A 456 -3.09 0.49 -23.33
CA LEU A 456 -3.90 1.72 -23.31
C LEU A 456 -4.46 2.04 -24.70
N ARG A 457 -3.63 1.90 -25.76
CA ARG A 457 -4.08 2.06 -27.16
C ARG A 457 -5.20 1.06 -27.49
N THR A 458 -4.99 -0.21 -27.16
CA THR A 458 -5.98 -1.27 -27.41
C THR A 458 -7.31 -0.99 -26.68
N LEU A 459 -7.24 -0.56 -25.43
CA LEU A 459 -8.43 -0.24 -24.63
C LEU A 459 -9.19 0.95 -25.22
N THR A 460 -8.52 2.03 -25.56
CA THR A 460 -9.16 3.22 -26.14
C THR A 460 -9.72 2.96 -27.54
N ASP A 461 -9.07 2.11 -28.36
CA ASP A 461 -9.60 1.68 -29.65
C ASP A 461 -10.93 0.93 -29.50
N VAL A 462 -11.03 0.04 -28.50
CA VAL A 462 -12.28 -0.67 -28.17
C VAL A 462 -13.33 0.32 -27.68
N LEU A 463 -12.99 1.19 -26.72
CA LEU A 463 -13.93 2.18 -26.16
C LEU A 463 -14.37 3.24 -27.16
N THR A 464 -13.56 3.54 -28.18
CA THR A 464 -13.95 4.45 -29.29
C THR A 464 -15.14 3.91 -30.06
N THR A 465 -15.28 2.60 -30.16
CA THR A 465 -16.39 1.94 -30.86
C THR A 465 -17.53 1.54 -29.94
N TRP A 466 -17.40 1.80 -28.62
CA TRP A 466 -18.45 1.52 -27.65
C TRP A 466 -19.63 2.48 -27.84
N GLU A 467 -20.84 1.95 -27.90
CA GLU A 467 -22.03 2.77 -28.23
C GLU A 467 -22.38 3.79 -27.16
N GLU A 468 -22.05 3.51 -25.91
CA GLU A 468 -22.37 4.36 -24.77
C GLU A 468 -21.31 5.44 -24.54
N PRO A 469 -21.73 6.66 -24.13
CA PRO A 469 -20.81 7.68 -23.66
C PRO A 469 -19.94 7.13 -22.53
N THR A 470 -18.62 7.21 -22.71
CA THR A 470 -17.65 6.63 -21.77
C THR A 470 -16.47 7.57 -21.58
N VAL A 471 -16.07 7.73 -20.34
CA VAL A 471 -14.90 8.50 -19.90
C VAL A 471 -13.91 7.55 -19.25
N LEU A 472 -12.65 7.63 -19.69
CA LEU A 472 -11.53 6.86 -19.15
C LEU A 472 -10.52 7.81 -18.51
N VAL A 473 -10.26 7.61 -17.22
CA VAL A 473 -9.32 8.39 -16.42
C VAL A 473 -8.08 7.54 -16.15
N LEU A 474 -6.98 7.85 -16.79
CA LEU A 474 -5.69 7.17 -16.66
C LEU A 474 -4.81 7.93 -15.68
N TYR A 475 -4.16 7.27 -14.74
CA TYR A 475 -3.18 7.91 -13.85
C TYR A 475 -2.22 6.89 -13.23
N GLY A 476 -0.95 7.30 -13.07
CA GLY A 476 0.03 6.48 -12.36
C GLY A 476 -0.15 6.63 -10.84
N ASP A 477 -0.16 5.52 -10.10
CA ASP A 477 -0.42 5.54 -8.66
C ASP A 477 0.74 6.08 -7.83
N HIS A 478 1.96 5.82 -8.25
CA HIS A 478 3.22 6.35 -7.69
C HIS A 478 4.39 6.11 -8.65
N MET A 479 5.52 6.75 -8.39
CA MET A 479 6.78 6.45 -9.08
C MET A 479 7.23 5.01 -8.77
N PRO A 480 7.96 4.35 -9.70
CA PRO A 480 8.49 3.01 -9.47
C PRO A 480 9.52 2.99 -8.31
N SER A 481 9.72 1.80 -7.74
CA SER A 481 10.74 1.55 -6.71
C SER A 481 12.17 1.44 -7.27
N LEU A 482 12.48 2.27 -8.26
CA LEU A 482 13.83 2.44 -8.83
C LEU A 482 14.59 3.53 -8.06
N GLU A 483 15.92 3.46 -8.03
CA GLU A 483 16.77 4.49 -7.43
C GLU A 483 16.80 5.79 -8.29
N ILE A 484 15.60 6.38 -8.51
CA ILE A 484 15.45 7.66 -9.21
C ILE A 484 15.56 8.78 -8.19
N SER A 485 16.60 9.62 -8.33
CA SER A 485 16.78 10.82 -7.49
C SER A 485 16.12 12.06 -8.13
N LYS A 486 15.88 13.08 -7.31
CA LYS A 486 15.37 14.38 -7.80
C LYS A 486 16.23 15.00 -8.88
N ASP A 487 17.55 14.77 -8.82
CA ASP A 487 18.51 15.33 -9.79
C ASP A 487 18.38 14.67 -11.16
N MET A 488 17.81 13.48 -11.23
CA MET A 488 17.52 12.77 -12.48
C MET A 488 16.22 13.25 -13.15
N LEU A 489 15.38 14.00 -12.46
CA LEU A 489 14.13 14.53 -13.00
C LEU A 489 14.31 15.99 -13.47
N ASP A 490 13.65 16.36 -14.55
CA ASP A 490 13.49 17.77 -14.90
C ASP A 490 12.52 18.40 -13.88
N LEU A 491 13.01 19.38 -13.11
CA LEU A 491 12.23 20.05 -12.07
C LEU A 491 10.99 20.78 -12.63
N SER A 492 11.02 21.16 -13.93
CA SER A 492 9.85 21.70 -14.62
C SER A 492 8.78 20.64 -14.89
N ALA A 493 9.15 19.38 -14.83
CA ALA A 493 8.31 18.22 -15.13
C ALA A 493 7.81 17.49 -13.86
N GLY A 494 7.79 18.14 -12.69
CA GLY A 494 7.33 17.57 -11.42
C GLY A 494 8.44 16.91 -10.59
N GLY A 495 8.09 16.43 -9.39
CA GLY A 495 9.00 15.80 -8.43
C GLY A 495 8.79 14.30 -8.33
N LEU A 496 9.37 13.67 -7.28
CA LEU A 496 9.26 12.23 -7.03
C LEU A 496 7.84 11.77 -6.67
N PHE A 497 7.00 12.67 -6.19
CA PHE A 497 5.60 12.38 -5.86
C PHE A 497 4.64 12.65 -7.02
N GLU A 498 5.11 13.20 -8.13
CA GLU A 498 4.27 13.52 -9.28
C GLU A 498 4.42 12.46 -10.38
N THR A 499 3.31 11.78 -10.65
CA THR A 499 3.05 11.04 -11.88
C THR A 499 2.20 11.90 -12.81
N GLU A 500 1.59 11.34 -13.82
CA GLU A 500 0.69 12.05 -14.73
C GLU A 500 -0.69 11.41 -14.76
N TYR A 501 -1.69 12.21 -15.14
CA TYR A 501 -3.03 11.72 -15.46
C TYR A 501 -3.55 12.27 -16.79
N VAL A 502 -4.45 11.53 -17.41
CA VAL A 502 -5.15 11.89 -18.64
C VAL A 502 -6.62 11.54 -18.51
N ILE A 503 -7.51 12.38 -19.03
CA ILE A 503 -8.97 12.13 -19.09
C ILE A 503 -9.38 11.99 -20.55
N TRP A 504 -9.47 10.76 -21.05
CA TRP A 504 -9.93 10.43 -22.39
C TRP A 504 -11.45 10.19 -22.40
N SER A 505 -12.11 10.42 -23.53
CA SER A 505 -13.52 10.05 -23.71
C SER A 505 -13.87 9.79 -25.17
N ASN A 506 -14.88 8.94 -25.43
CA ASN A 506 -15.52 8.79 -26.73
C ASN A 506 -16.66 9.79 -26.98
N CYS A 507 -17.01 10.59 -25.98
CA CYS A 507 -18.12 11.55 -26.03
C CYS A 507 -17.68 13.02 -26.03
N GLY A 508 -16.37 13.29 -26.17
CA GLY A 508 -15.84 14.64 -26.38
C GLY A 508 -15.76 15.50 -25.12
N VAL A 509 -15.44 14.90 -23.97
CA VAL A 509 -15.16 15.65 -22.74
C VAL A 509 -13.88 16.48 -22.95
N GLY A 510 -14.02 17.80 -22.87
CA GLY A 510 -12.91 18.74 -22.97
C GLY A 510 -12.65 19.44 -21.65
N GLY A 511 -11.48 20.10 -21.55
CA GLY A 511 -11.12 20.88 -20.36
C GLY A 511 -9.70 21.41 -20.44
N ALA A 512 -9.36 22.35 -19.57
CA ALA A 512 -7.99 22.82 -19.44
C ALA A 512 -7.16 21.82 -18.60
N ASP A 513 -5.87 21.75 -18.92
CA ASP A 513 -4.91 21.02 -18.10
C ASP A 513 -4.83 21.60 -16.70
N ARG A 514 -4.72 20.72 -15.71
CA ARG A 514 -4.65 21.12 -14.30
C ARG A 514 -3.87 20.09 -13.51
N ASN A 515 -2.91 20.52 -12.72
CA ASN A 515 -2.28 19.63 -11.72
C ASN A 515 -3.24 19.39 -10.56
N VAL A 516 -3.32 18.15 -10.11
CA VAL A 516 -4.19 17.73 -9.01
C VAL A 516 -3.43 16.86 -8.01
N LYS A 517 -3.87 16.88 -6.75
CA LYS A 517 -3.50 15.85 -5.78
C LYS A 517 -4.43 14.65 -5.93
N ALA A 518 -4.00 13.46 -5.52
CA ALA A 518 -4.77 12.23 -5.68
C ALA A 518 -6.21 12.36 -5.16
N TYR A 519 -6.40 12.93 -3.97
CA TYR A 519 -7.72 13.17 -3.38
C TYR A 519 -8.58 14.22 -4.12
N GLN A 520 -8.05 14.90 -5.15
CA GLN A 520 -8.77 15.86 -5.97
C GLN A 520 -9.17 15.30 -7.34
N LEU A 521 -8.60 14.17 -7.76
CA LEU A 521 -8.78 13.65 -9.13
C LEU A 521 -10.24 13.34 -9.43
N SER A 522 -10.92 12.59 -8.56
CA SER A 522 -12.33 12.24 -8.76
C SER A 522 -13.23 13.48 -8.83
N SER A 523 -13.03 14.45 -7.95
CA SER A 523 -13.81 15.70 -8.00
C SER A 523 -13.53 16.51 -9.27
N ARG A 524 -12.28 16.45 -9.80
CA ARG A 524 -11.91 17.08 -11.07
C ARG A 524 -12.60 16.44 -12.26
N VAL A 525 -12.65 15.11 -12.31
CA VAL A 525 -13.37 14.37 -13.35
C VAL A 525 -14.85 14.72 -13.31
N LEU A 526 -15.46 14.66 -12.13
CA LEU A 526 -16.88 14.98 -11.94
C LEU A 526 -17.19 16.46 -12.27
N GLU A 527 -16.26 17.40 -12.00
CA GLU A 527 -16.36 18.80 -12.43
C GLU A 527 -16.47 18.92 -13.98
N LEU A 528 -15.63 18.20 -14.72
CA LEU A 528 -15.65 18.20 -16.18
C LEU A 528 -16.93 17.60 -16.77
N LEU A 529 -17.56 16.68 -16.03
CA LEU A 529 -18.82 16.04 -16.39
C LEU A 529 -20.06 16.82 -15.90
N ASP A 530 -19.88 17.98 -15.31
CA ASP A 530 -20.96 18.77 -14.68
C ASP A 530 -21.73 17.99 -13.59
N ILE A 531 -21.03 17.08 -12.90
CA ILE A 531 -21.53 16.30 -11.78
C ILE A 531 -21.06 16.91 -10.47
N ASN A 532 -22.03 17.19 -9.57
CA ASN A 532 -21.76 17.74 -8.26
C ASN A 532 -22.62 16.99 -7.23
N VAL A 533 -22.19 15.77 -6.87
CA VAL A 533 -22.86 14.87 -5.92
C VAL A 533 -21.81 14.40 -4.91
N GLY A 534 -22.21 14.23 -3.66
CA GLY A 534 -21.30 13.86 -2.57
C GLY A 534 -20.76 15.04 -1.79
N THR A 535 -20.39 14.80 -0.55
CA THR A 535 -19.94 15.84 0.38
C THR A 535 -18.57 16.37 0.01
N LEU A 536 -17.60 15.47 -0.20
CA LEU A 536 -16.23 15.85 -0.52
C LEU A 536 -16.11 16.32 -1.97
N THR A 537 -16.83 15.73 -2.93
CA THR A 537 -16.90 16.26 -4.30
C THR A 537 -17.30 17.74 -4.31
N LYS A 538 -18.39 18.09 -3.60
CA LYS A 538 -18.83 19.48 -3.47
C LYS A 538 -17.81 20.35 -2.77
N PHE A 539 -17.20 19.84 -1.69
CA PHE A 539 -16.17 20.58 -0.96
C PHE A 539 -14.98 20.92 -1.86
N HIS A 540 -14.47 19.97 -2.61
CA HIS A 540 -13.33 20.17 -3.52
C HIS A 540 -13.67 21.14 -4.66
N GLN A 541 -14.86 21.01 -5.27
CA GLN A 541 -15.28 21.89 -6.37
C GLN A 541 -15.55 23.33 -5.91
N LEU A 542 -16.08 23.53 -4.70
CA LEU A 542 -16.39 24.86 -4.16
C LEU A 542 -15.17 25.59 -3.58
N ASN A 543 -14.19 24.86 -3.06
CA ASN A 543 -13.16 25.43 -2.19
C ASN A 543 -11.68 25.21 -2.62
N PRO A 544 -11.34 24.90 -3.87
CA PRO A 544 -10.01 24.40 -4.24
C PRO A 544 -8.85 25.38 -3.96
N TRP A 545 -9.14 26.66 -3.78
CA TRP A 545 -8.15 27.73 -3.64
C TRP A 545 -8.22 28.49 -2.30
N ARG A 546 -8.98 28.01 -1.31
CA ARG A 546 -9.05 28.64 0.01
C ARG A 546 -7.75 28.43 0.79
N GLY A 547 -7.26 29.45 1.49
CA GLY A 547 -6.06 29.33 2.33
C GLY A 547 -6.20 28.37 3.53
N ALA A 548 -7.43 28.01 3.91
CA ALA A 548 -7.73 27.04 4.97
C ALA A 548 -8.13 25.66 4.43
N TYR A 549 -8.03 25.43 3.12
CA TYR A 549 -8.55 24.24 2.44
C TYR A 549 -8.11 22.91 3.08
N GLU A 550 -6.81 22.70 3.29
CA GLU A 550 -6.31 21.45 3.87
C GLU A 550 -6.75 21.26 5.33
N THR A 551 -6.75 22.33 6.12
CA THR A 551 -7.22 22.28 7.52
C THR A 551 -8.73 22.00 7.60
N GLU A 552 -9.51 22.59 6.69
CA GLU A 552 -10.95 22.36 6.59
C GLU A 552 -11.26 20.95 6.10
N LEU A 553 -10.51 20.42 5.11
CA LEU A 553 -10.59 19.03 4.66
C LEU A 553 -10.32 18.07 5.82
N ARG A 554 -9.21 18.26 6.54
CA ARG A 554 -8.86 17.45 7.72
C ARG A 554 -9.98 17.45 8.77
N THR A 555 -10.61 18.60 9.00
CA THR A 555 -11.72 18.71 9.96
C THR A 555 -12.94 17.92 9.51
N LEU A 556 -13.27 17.94 8.21
CA LEU A 556 -14.36 17.14 7.65
C LEU A 556 -14.06 15.65 7.71
N GLN A 557 -12.86 15.23 7.32
CA GLN A 557 -12.42 13.82 7.37
C GLN A 557 -12.49 13.29 8.81
N TYR A 558 -11.98 14.07 9.78
CA TYR A 558 -12.10 13.71 11.18
C TYR A 558 -13.56 13.55 11.61
N ASP A 559 -14.44 14.50 11.24
CA ASP A 559 -15.87 14.44 11.59
C ASP A 559 -16.56 13.20 11.00
N MET A 560 -16.24 12.86 9.75
CA MET A 560 -16.83 11.73 9.03
C MET A 560 -16.42 10.37 9.62
N LEU A 561 -15.14 10.21 9.99
CA LEU A 561 -14.57 8.91 10.35
C LEU A 561 -14.48 8.70 11.86
N TYR A 562 -14.08 9.72 12.62
CA TYR A 562 -13.74 9.62 14.05
C TYR A 562 -14.58 10.51 14.94
N GLY A 563 -15.25 11.54 14.36
CA GLY A 563 -15.99 12.56 15.09
C GLY A 563 -17.45 12.23 15.29
N ASP A 564 -18.23 13.31 15.51
CA ASP A 564 -19.66 13.22 15.80
C ASP A 564 -20.53 13.08 14.54
N ARG A 565 -19.94 12.97 13.34
CA ARG A 565 -20.64 12.91 12.04
C ARG A 565 -21.64 14.04 11.82
N VAL A 566 -21.24 15.23 12.26
CA VAL A 566 -22.09 16.43 12.19
C VAL A 566 -22.50 16.76 10.76
N VAL A 567 -21.61 16.47 9.79
CA VAL A 567 -21.87 16.65 8.35
C VAL A 567 -22.99 15.72 7.86
N TYR A 568 -23.20 14.58 8.51
CA TYR A 568 -24.26 13.60 8.26
C TYR A 568 -25.37 13.64 9.32
N HIS A 569 -25.52 14.75 10.03
CA HIS A 569 -26.54 14.94 11.07
C HIS A 569 -26.41 13.99 12.28
N GLY A 570 -25.24 13.40 12.51
CA GLY A 570 -24.95 12.46 13.61
C GLY A 570 -25.23 10.99 13.25
N GLU A 571 -25.53 10.69 12.00
CA GLU A 571 -25.83 9.34 11.52
C GLU A 571 -24.66 8.76 10.73
N GLN A 572 -24.64 7.44 10.52
CA GLN A 572 -23.80 6.77 9.53
C GLN A 572 -24.68 6.45 8.31
N PRO A 573 -24.56 7.22 7.21
CA PRO A 573 -25.47 7.06 6.08
C PRO A 573 -25.04 5.97 5.09
N PHE A 574 -23.85 5.38 5.30
CA PHE A 574 -23.27 4.38 4.41
C PHE A 574 -23.33 3.01 5.06
N GLU A 575 -23.77 2.01 4.29
CA GLU A 575 -23.86 0.62 4.70
C GLU A 575 -22.95 -0.22 3.80
N GLU A 576 -22.33 -1.25 4.36
CA GLU A 576 -21.54 -2.22 3.61
C GLU A 576 -22.40 -2.90 2.55
N THR A 577 -21.92 -3.00 1.32
CA THR A 577 -22.63 -3.66 0.22
C THR A 577 -22.48 -5.17 0.29
N ASP A 578 -23.45 -5.91 -0.23
CA ASP A 578 -23.33 -7.35 -0.53
C ASP A 578 -22.54 -7.51 -1.84
N MET A 579 -21.23 -7.17 -1.79
CA MET A 579 -20.37 -7.13 -2.94
C MET A 579 -20.16 -8.52 -3.54
N ARG A 580 -20.46 -8.68 -4.82
CA ARG A 580 -20.25 -9.92 -5.56
C ARG A 580 -18.79 -10.00 -6.04
N PHE A 581 -18.18 -11.18 -5.95
CA PHE A 581 -16.91 -11.45 -6.61
C PHE A 581 -17.11 -11.88 -8.06
N GLY A 582 -16.35 -11.22 -8.96
CA GLY A 582 -16.51 -11.37 -10.41
C GLY A 582 -17.73 -10.63 -10.96
N THR A 583 -17.74 -10.34 -12.27
CA THR A 583 -18.89 -9.77 -12.96
C THR A 583 -19.95 -10.82 -13.25
N ARG A 584 -19.58 -12.10 -13.26
CA ARG A 584 -20.46 -13.25 -13.51
C ARG A 584 -20.30 -14.30 -12.43
N ASP A 585 -21.44 -14.83 -11.98
CA ASP A 585 -21.43 -15.92 -10.99
C ASP A 585 -20.81 -17.19 -11.58
N ILE A 586 -20.03 -17.88 -10.75
CA ILE A 586 -19.63 -19.26 -11.01
C ILE A 586 -20.88 -20.12 -10.77
N THR A 587 -21.21 -20.96 -11.72
CA THR A 587 -22.37 -21.85 -11.59
C THR A 587 -21.99 -23.30 -11.83
N VAL A 588 -22.61 -24.21 -11.09
CA VAL A 588 -22.49 -25.64 -11.28
C VAL A 588 -23.79 -26.20 -11.83
N ASN A 589 -23.69 -26.86 -12.97
CA ASN A 589 -24.89 -27.45 -13.65
C ASN A 589 -25.02 -28.94 -13.34
N THR A 590 -23.90 -29.69 -13.35
CA THR A 590 -23.89 -31.13 -13.11
C THR A 590 -22.59 -31.61 -12.52
N ALA A 591 -22.65 -32.61 -11.66
CA ALA A 591 -21.49 -33.37 -11.18
C ALA A 591 -21.73 -34.88 -11.44
N TYR A 592 -20.72 -35.58 -11.97
CA TYR A 592 -20.80 -37.02 -12.23
C TYR A 592 -19.42 -37.68 -12.19
N VAL A 593 -19.37 -38.93 -11.80
CA VAL A 593 -18.11 -39.73 -11.81
C VAL A 593 -17.97 -40.47 -13.12
N ARG A 594 -16.76 -40.38 -13.72
CA ARG A 594 -16.39 -41.11 -14.92
C ARG A 594 -14.90 -41.45 -14.86
N ASN A 595 -14.56 -42.74 -15.06
CA ASN A 595 -13.20 -43.23 -15.06
C ASN A 595 -12.41 -42.81 -13.78
N ASP A 596 -13.00 -43.05 -12.62
CA ASP A 596 -12.46 -42.73 -11.29
C ASP A 596 -12.15 -41.22 -11.06
N MET A 597 -12.76 -40.36 -11.87
CA MET A 597 -12.71 -38.90 -11.73
C MET A 597 -14.08 -38.33 -11.52
N LEU A 598 -14.24 -37.42 -10.56
CA LEU A 598 -15.42 -36.57 -10.43
C LEU A 598 -15.29 -35.41 -11.42
N MET A 599 -16.21 -35.35 -12.36
CA MET A 599 -16.34 -34.27 -13.34
C MET A 599 -17.43 -33.30 -12.89
N VAL A 600 -17.09 -32.04 -12.73
CA VAL A 600 -18.06 -30.98 -12.44
C VAL A 600 -18.14 -30.06 -13.65
N ARG A 601 -19.36 -29.89 -14.18
CA ARG A 601 -19.64 -28.98 -15.29
C ARG A 601 -20.47 -27.79 -14.84
N GLY A 602 -20.14 -26.63 -15.39
CA GLY A 602 -20.79 -25.38 -15.04
C GLY A 602 -20.39 -24.25 -15.98
N LYS A 603 -20.27 -23.05 -15.44
CA LYS A 603 -19.82 -21.84 -16.17
C LYS A 603 -18.91 -21.00 -15.28
N ASN A 604 -18.04 -20.25 -15.94
CA ASN A 604 -17.15 -19.26 -15.37
C ASN A 604 -16.09 -19.82 -14.41
N PHE A 605 -15.76 -21.11 -14.52
CA PHE A 605 -14.65 -21.69 -13.77
C PHE A 605 -13.34 -21.06 -14.21
N THR A 606 -12.39 -20.99 -13.26
CA THR A 606 -11.03 -20.50 -13.47
C THR A 606 -10.02 -21.46 -12.86
N PRO A 607 -8.72 -21.30 -13.05
CA PRO A 607 -7.69 -22.08 -12.37
C PRO A 607 -7.79 -22.08 -10.83
N TYR A 608 -8.49 -21.10 -10.26
CA TYR A 608 -8.72 -20.95 -8.81
C TYR A 608 -10.03 -21.60 -8.33
N SER A 609 -10.76 -22.26 -9.21
CA SER A 609 -11.98 -23.01 -8.84
C SER A 609 -11.62 -24.34 -8.22
N VAL A 610 -12.02 -24.56 -6.96
CA VAL A 610 -11.71 -25.77 -6.17
C VAL A 610 -12.99 -26.55 -5.89
N ILE A 611 -12.97 -27.86 -6.17
CA ILE A 611 -14.07 -28.77 -5.83
C ILE A 611 -14.03 -29.10 -4.34
N TYR A 612 -15.18 -28.98 -3.69
CA TYR A 612 -15.40 -29.44 -2.32
C TYR A 612 -16.45 -30.54 -2.30
N VAL A 613 -16.18 -31.59 -1.52
CA VAL A 613 -17.13 -32.69 -1.29
C VAL A 613 -17.38 -32.76 0.21
N ASP A 614 -18.64 -32.60 0.63
CA ASP A 614 -19.07 -32.50 2.02
C ASP A 614 -18.22 -31.49 2.83
N GLY A 615 -17.87 -30.36 2.22
CA GLY A 615 -17.10 -29.29 2.82
C GLY A 615 -15.57 -29.54 2.85
N ASN A 616 -15.08 -30.64 2.28
CA ASN A 616 -13.64 -30.93 2.21
C ASN A 616 -13.10 -30.60 0.82
N ALA A 617 -12.08 -29.78 0.75
CA ALA A 617 -11.39 -29.43 -0.50
C ALA A 617 -10.74 -30.67 -1.14
N LYS A 618 -10.87 -30.77 -2.46
CA LYS A 618 -10.21 -31.78 -3.28
C LYS A 618 -9.16 -31.15 -4.16
N GLU A 619 -8.06 -31.87 -4.41
CA GLU A 619 -7.07 -31.47 -5.40
C GLU A 619 -7.75 -31.39 -6.76
N THR A 620 -7.96 -30.17 -7.25
CA THR A 620 -8.80 -29.87 -8.42
C THR A 620 -7.94 -29.55 -9.62
N THR A 621 -8.30 -30.13 -10.77
CA THR A 621 -7.70 -29.79 -12.06
C THR A 621 -8.69 -28.95 -12.86
N PHE A 622 -8.29 -27.75 -13.24
CA PHE A 622 -9.01 -26.90 -14.17
C PHE A 622 -8.88 -27.44 -15.59
N LEU A 623 -9.98 -27.69 -16.27
CA LEU A 623 -10.00 -28.16 -17.65
C LEU A 623 -10.41 -27.06 -18.64
N SER A 624 -11.36 -26.25 -18.26
CA SER A 624 -11.86 -25.08 -19.01
C SER A 624 -12.84 -24.27 -18.16
N GLU A 625 -13.24 -23.10 -18.64
CA GLU A 625 -14.30 -22.30 -18.00
C GLU A 625 -15.65 -23.03 -17.81
N TYR A 626 -15.81 -24.23 -18.40
CA TYR A 626 -17.02 -25.05 -18.31
C TYR A 626 -16.83 -26.34 -17.53
N ALA A 627 -15.62 -26.69 -17.11
CA ALA A 627 -15.36 -27.97 -16.45
C ALA A 627 -14.12 -27.96 -15.54
N VAL A 628 -14.30 -28.51 -14.34
CA VAL A 628 -13.21 -28.86 -13.40
C VAL A 628 -13.34 -30.32 -12.99
N THR A 629 -12.24 -30.93 -12.52
CA THR A 629 -12.22 -32.37 -12.16
C THR A 629 -11.32 -32.63 -10.95
N CYS A 630 -11.63 -33.68 -10.20
CA CYS A 630 -10.77 -34.22 -9.15
C CYS A 630 -10.85 -35.75 -9.10
N ALA A 631 -9.97 -36.42 -8.35
CA ALA A 631 -10.09 -37.85 -8.09
C ALA A 631 -11.40 -38.18 -7.36
N ALA A 632 -12.07 -39.28 -7.76
CA ALA A 632 -13.35 -39.69 -7.19
C ALA A 632 -13.23 -40.55 -5.92
N ASP A 633 -12.01 -40.69 -5.37
CA ASP A 633 -11.76 -41.52 -4.20
C ASP A 633 -12.58 -41.08 -2.98
N GLY A 634 -13.40 -42.02 -2.47
CA GLY A 634 -14.24 -41.79 -1.31
C GLY A 634 -15.46 -40.93 -1.54
N ILE A 635 -15.86 -40.69 -2.80
CA ILE A 635 -17.06 -39.91 -3.16
C ILE A 635 -18.21 -40.90 -3.42
N GLU A 636 -19.31 -40.72 -2.68
CA GLU A 636 -20.49 -41.55 -2.78
C GLU A 636 -21.69 -40.81 -3.42
N LYS A 637 -22.63 -41.56 -3.94
CA LYS A 637 -23.86 -40.96 -4.49
C LYS A 637 -24.66 -40.32 -3.37
N GLY A 638 -24.93 -39.01 -3.50
CA GLY A 638 -25.66 -38.22 -2.51
C GLY A 638 -24.74 -37.23 -1.73
N ASP A 639 -23.40 -37.31 -1.91
CA ASP A 639 -22.49 -36.33 -1.31
C ASP A 639 -22.76 -34.95 -1.89
N ARG A 640 -22.62 -33.93 -1.05
CA ARG A 640 -22.76 -32.51 -1.45
C ARG A 640 -21.50 -32.06 -2.18
N VAL A 641 -21.63 -31.80 -3.48
CA VAL A 641 -20.55 -31.24 -4.29
C VAL A 641 -20.76 -29.74 -4.46
N THR A 642 -19.73 -28.96 -4.12
CA THR A 642 -19.70 -27.52 -4.37
C THR A 642 -18.40 -27.16 -5.08
N VAL A 643 -18.39 -26.02 -5.77
CA VAL A 643 -17.17 -25.41 -6.29
C VAL A 643 -17.03 -24.05 -5.64
N ARG A 644 -15.88 -23.83 -5.00
CA ARG A 644 -15.54 -22.55 -4.40
C ARG A 644 -14.42 -21.90 -5.18
N GLN A 645 -14.50 -20.59 -5.29
CA GLN A 645 -13.39 -19.77 -5.76
C GLN A 645 -12.52 -19.46 -4.55
N VAL A 646 -11.24 -19.83 -4.63
CA VAL A 646 -10.34 -19.77 -3.49
C VAL A 646 -9.11 -18.95 -3.86
N ALA A 647 -8.79 -17.94 -3.06
CA ALA A 647 -7.58 -17.16 -3.20
C ALA A 647 -6.33 -17.99 -2.82
N GLU A 648 -5.14 -17.55 -3.20
CA GLU A 648 -3.88 -18.25 -2.93
C GLU A 648 -3.60 -18.46 -1.43
N ASP A 649 -4.08 -17.55 -0.58
CA ASP A 649 -3.98 -17.65 0.87
C ASP A 649 -5.01 -18.61 1.50
N GLY A 650 -5.88 -19.22 0.68
CA GLY A 650 -6.94 -20.12 1.11
C GLY A 650 -8.25 -19.45 1.47
N THR A 651 -8.37 -18.14 1.31
CA THR A 651 -9.63 -17.41 1.53
C THR A 651 -10.67 -17.83 0.48
N GLU A 652 -11.85 -18.25 0.96
CA GLU A 652 -12.98 -18.60 0.10
C GLU A 652 -13.72 -17.31 -0.29
N LEU A 653 -13.77 -17.02 -1.60
CA LEU A 653 -14.36 -15.79 -2.14
C LEU A 653 -15.83 -15.98 -2.53
N SER A 654 -16.19 -17.12 -3.13
CA SER A 654 -17.58 -17.46 -3.48
C SER A 654 -17.79 -18.98 -3.54
N GLU A 655 -19.04 -19.41 -3.43
CA GLU A 655 -19.45 -20.82 -3.51
C GLU A 655 -20.56 -21.01 -4.53
N ALA A 656 -20.42 -21.99 -5.40
CA ALA A 656 -21.44 -22.48 -6.29
C ALA A 656 -21.83 -23.92 -5.89
N ILE A 657 -23.12 -24.16 -5.73
CA ILE A 657 -23.64 -25.44 -5.25
C ILE A 657 -24.13 -26.24 -6.45
N ALA A 658 -23.72 -27.52 -6.56
CA ALA A 658 -24.31 -28.46 -7.47
C ALA A 658 -25.65 -29.00 -6.89
N ASP A 659 -26.61 -29.36 -7.76
CA ASP A 659 -27.66 -30.26 -7.35
C ASP A 659 -27.02 -31.56 -6.81
N PRO A 660 -27.68 -32.28 -5.87
CA PRO A 660 -27.09 -33.46 -5.25
C PRO A 660 -26.55 -34.43 -6.29
N TYR A 661 -25.29 -34.85 -6.10
CA TYR A 661 -24.65 -35.81 -6.99
C TYR A 661 -25.52 -37.08 -7.16
N GLY A 662 -26.01 -37.29 -8.36
CA GLY A 662 -26.67 -38.53 -8.75
C GLY A 662 -28.20 -38.54 -8.91
N ASP A 663 -28.86 -37.35 -8.97
CA ASP A 663 -30.25 -37.26 -9.43
C ASP A 663 -30.37 -37.08 -10.96
#